data_225ffa8d8eff005abe544d5855a24ade
#
_entry.id   225ffa8d8eff005abe544d5855a24ade
#
_cell.length_a   1.000
_cell.length_b   1.000
_cell.length_c   1.000
_cell.angle_alpha   90.00
_cell.angle_beta   90.00
_cell.angle_gamma   90.00
#
_symmetry.space_group_name_H-M   'P 1'
#
loop_
_entity.id
_entity.type
_entity.pdbx_description
1 polymer ?
#
loop_
_entity_poly.entity_id
_entity_poly.type
_entity_poly.pdbx_seq_one_letter_code
_entity_poly.pdbx_strand_id
1 'polypeptide(L)'
;MQLVVVESPAKAKTIEKYLGSGYKVLASYGHVRDLPPKDGSVDPENGFAMLWDNYPDKAKQLKAIADEAKKADGLILATDPDREGEAISWHVQEVLEKKKALPKNVSRVTFNAITKQAVTDAMAHPRELDHDLIDAYRARRALDYLVGFTLSPVLWRKLPGAKSAGRVQSVALRLIVERDREIEAFKAQEYWSVIAKMEHKGQGFDARLVRYKGEKLDKMALGKEGSAEEARAAVEAGHFSVDSVETKPVTRNPQPPFTTSTLQQEAARKLGFSASHTMRIAQNLYEDGAITYMRTDGVQMDPSAISAARGAIASRYDAGYLPDKPRVYQTKAKNAQEAHEAIRPTDFGKDKVGSGDHAKLYDLIYKRALASQMASARMERTTVDLLDGTGQIGLRATGQVVKFPGFLALYEEGIDDKDDENGALLPAMDKGDVPAKKAVDKLQHFTQPPPRYSEASLVKRLEELGIGRPSTYASIIQVLKDRAYVRVEKNRFFAEESGRLLTAFLERFFDRYVAYDFTAGLEDQLDEISAGEADWQRVLAAFWRDFKPKTAEVMEQKPSDITAELDKFLAPYLFPEREDGSDPRICPKCSTGKLALRGGRFGAFVACSNYPECKFTRKFAQPGGADGMTSDGPEVLGTHPETGQEISRKSGRFGPYVEMGEGKEAARASIPKDIPAEDFGLDWAVKLLSLPRTIGNHPESGEPVTASIGRYGPYLAHQGKYARLQSTMDVFETGMNAAVVKLAEAANGGGRARNGGSREPLKVLGKHPRTDADIKLMDGRY
;
A
#
# COMPACT_ATOMS: atom_id res chain seq x y z
N MET A 1 35.46 28.01 -10.02
CA MET A 1 34.85 26.71 -9.71
C MET A 1 33.36 26.91 -9.55
N GLN A 2 32.51 26.10 -10.21
CA GLN A 2 31.07 26.14 -10.07
C GLN A 2 30.63 25.19 -8.96
N LEU A 3 29.73 25.63 -8.09
CA LEU A 3 29.08 24.77 -7.10
C LEU A 3 27.78 24.20 -7.67
N VAL A 4 27.63 22.87 -7.66
CA VAL A 4 26.41 22.18 -8.06
C VAL A 4 25.74 21.59 -6.83
N VAL A 5 24.45 21.83 -6.64
CA VAL A 5 23.66 21.26 -5.53
C VAL A 5 22.61 20.30 -6.07
N VAL A 6 22.61 19.09 -5.53
CA VAL A 6 21.68 17.98 -5.81
C VAL A 6 21.01 17.47 -4.54
N GLU A 7 20.02 16.56 -4.64
CA GLU A 7 19.32 16.06 -3.45
C GLU A 7 20.10 14.98 -2.67
N SER A 8 20.81 14.10 -3.38
CA SER A 8 21.38 12.91 -2.75
C SER A 8 22.88 12.77 -2.94
N PRO A 9 23.59 12.13 -2.00
CA PRO A 9 25.03 11.85 -2.14
C PRO A 9 25.38 10.95 -3.32
N ALA A 10 24.47 10.03 -3.69
CA ALA A 10 24.67 9.14 -4.84
C ALA A 10 24.71 9.95 -6.14
N LYS A 11 23.73 10.84 -6.34
CA LYS A 11 23.73 11.80 -7.45
C LYS A 11 24.98 12.68 -7.46
N ALA A 12 25.36 13.23 -6.29
CA ALA A 12 26.54 14.09 -6.21
C ALA A 12 27.78 13.39 -6.74
N LYS A 13 28.03 12.15 -6.29
CA LYS A 13 29.16 11.35 -6.72
C LYS A 13 29.15 11.05 -8.23
N THR A 14 27.99 10.70 -8.76
CA THR A 14 27.85 10.35 -10.19
C THR A 14 28.03 11.57 -11.08
N ILE A 15 27.40 12.69 -10.73
CA ILE A 15 27.46 13.93 -11.51
C ILE A 15 28.84 14.58 -11.45
N GLU A 16 29.49 14.61 -10.27
CA GLU A 16 30.85 15.14 -10.11
C GLU A 16 31.84 14.41 -11.02
N LYS A 17 31.70 13.07 -11.13
CA LYS A 17 32.52 12.26 -12.05
C LYS A 17 32.32 12.64 -13.53
N TYR A 18 31.11 13.05 -13.91
CA TYR A 18 30.81 13.43 -15.30
C TYR A 18 31.29 14.84 -15.65
N LEU A 19 31.23 15.78 -14.71
CA LEU A 19 31.54 17.19 -14.92
C LEU A 19 33.04 17.51 -14.79
N GLY A 20 33.79 16.75 -13.99
CA GLY A 20 35.24 16.96 -13.85
C GLY A 20 35.62 18.08 -12.88
N SER A 21 36.90 18.50 -12.92
CA SER A 21 37.55 19.33 -11.89
C SER A 21 37.08 20.79 -11.80
N GLY A 22 36.33 21.29 -12.76
CA GLY A 22 35.76 22.65 -12.74
C GLY A 22 34.53 22.82 -11.84
N TYR A 23 34.02 21.70 -11.31
CA TYR A 23 32.79 21.65 -10.57
C TYR A 23 32.98 20.97 -9.20
N LYS A 24 32.29 21.50 -8.19
CA LYS A 24 32.11 20.87 -6.89
C LYS A 24 30.66 20.49 -6.71
N VAL A 25 30.36 19.23 -6.48
CA VAL A 25 28.98 18.76 -6.32
C VAL A 25 28.68 18.41 -4.86
N LEU A 26 27.65 19.02 -4.29
CA LEU A 26 27.22 18.78 -2.92
C LEU A 26 25.75 18.34 -2.88
N ALA A 27 25.41 17.53 -1.89
CA ALA A 27 24.05 17.08 -1.67
C ALA A 27 23.36 17.86 -0.54
N SER A 28 22.08 18.22 -0.74
CA SER A 28 21.21 18.81 0.27
C SER A 28 20.64 17.75 1.25
N TYR A 29 20.62 16.48 0.84
CA TYR A 29 19.95 15.36 1.51
C TYR A 29 18.44 15.53 1.57
N GLY A 30 17.83 15.95 0.46
CA GLY A 30 16.40 16.23 0.32
C GLY A 30 16.04 17.65 0.74
N HIS A 31 14.82 17.84 1.22
CA HIS A 31 14.36 19.14 1.71
C HIS A 31 15.22 19.65 2.87
N VAL A 32 15.50 20.93 2.84
CA VAL A 32 16.35 21.60 3.85
C VAL A 32 15.56 22.41 4.86
N ARG A 33 14.31 22.75 4.53
CA ARG A 33 13.36 23.46 5.43
C ARG A 33 11.93 23.02 5.17
N ASP A 34 11.06 23.25 6.15
CA ASP A 34 9.63 22.97 6.06
C ASP A 34 8.84 23.93 6.96
N LEU A 35 7.50 23.85 6.87
CA LEU A 35 6.61 24.55 7.81
C LEU A 35 6.74 23.90 9.19
N PRO A 36 6.98 24.69 10.25
CA PRO A 36 6.99 24.17 11.61
C PRO A 36 5.68 23.44 11.95
N PRO A 37 5.71 22.31 12.68
CA PRO A 37 4.51 21.59 13.07
C PRO A 37 3.78 22.25 14.25
N LYS A 38 3.44 23.52 14.10
CA LYS A 38 2.73 24.34 15.08
C LYS A 38 1.65 25.16 14.40
N ASP A 39 0.63 25.56 15.12
CA ASP A 39 -0.42 26.45 14.62
C ASP A 39 0.15 27.81 14.18
N GLY A 40 -0.42 28.39 13.13
CA GLY A 40 -0.01 29.69 12.59
C GLY A 40 1.21 29.66 11.66
N SER A 41 1.72 28.49 11.22
CA SER A 41 2.80 28.42 10.24
C SER A 41 2.38 28.78 8.83
N VAL A 42 1.08 28.79 8.55
CA VAL A 42 0.44 29.41 7.37
C VAL A 42 -0.56 30.42 7.88
N ASP A 43 -0.48 31.67 7.41
CA ASP A 43 -1.36 32.77 7.82
C ASP A 43 -2.37 33.12 6.71
N PRO A 44 -3.61 32.61 6.78
CA PRO A 44 -4.63 32.87 5.76
C PRO A 44 -5.07 34.34 5.68
N GLU A 45 -4.96 35.07 6.78
CA GLU A 45 -5.38 36.49 6.85
C GLU A 45 -4.33 37.42 6.19
N ASN A 46 -3.11 36.94 6.01
CA ASN A 46 -2.02 37.67 5.39
C ASN A 46 -1.54 36.96 4.09
N GLY A 47 -2.47 36.76 3.14
CA GLY A 47 -2.16 36.20 1.83
C GLY A 47 -1.50 34.81 1.88
N PHE A 48 -1.81 34.00 2.88
CA PHE A 48 -1.21 32.67 3.11
C PHE A 48 0.31 32.72 3.31
N ALA A 49 0.81 33.77 3.95
CA ALA A 49 2.22 33.88 4.32
C ALA A 49 2.67 32.62 5.10
N MET A 50 3.84 32.10 4.77
CA MET A 50 4.36 30.85 5.31
C MET A 50 5.63 31.08 6.11
N LEU A 51 5.68 30.47 7.30
CA LEU A 51 6.88 30.38 8.11
C LEU A 51 7.69 29.16 7.68
N TRP A 52 8.95 29.39 7.30
CA TRP A 52 9.83 28.31 6.89
C TRP A 52 10.99 28.18 7.87
N ASP A 53 11.11 27.03 8.52
CA ASP A 53 12.22 26.70 9.42
C ASP A 53 13.12 25.64 8.80
N ASN A 54 14.43 25.78 9.03
CA ASN A 54 15.41 24.79 8.60
C ASN A 54 15.30 23.53 9.45
N TYR A 55 15.43 22.37 8.84
CA TYR A 55 15.57 21.13 9.59
C TYR A 55 16.83 21.14 10.43
N PRO A 56 16.78 20.88 11.75
CA PRO A 56 17.96 20.89 12.62
C PRO A 56 19.03 19.87 12.19
N ASP A 57 18.64 18.71 11.71
CA ASP A 57 19.53 17.65 11.21
C ASP A 57 20.24 18.02 9.91
N LYS A 58 19.75 19.04 9.17
CA LYS A 58 20.36 19.55 7.94
C LYS A 58 21.35 20.70 8.16
N ALA A 59 21.53 21.16 9.40
CA ALA A 59 22.39 22.29 9.69
C ALA A 59 23.83 22.13 9.20
N LYS A 60 24.39 20.91 9.32
CA LYS A 60 25.73 20.58 8.86
C LYS A 60 25.87 20.70 7.33
N GLN A 61 24.91 20.17 6.58
CA GLN A 61 24.89 20.22 5.13
C GLN A 61 24.72 21.64 4.62
N LEU A 62 23.75 22.37 5.19
CA LEU A 62 23.52 23.78 4.85
C LEU A 62 24.74 24.66 5.14
N LYS A 63 25.51 24.34 6.19
CA LYS A 63 26.77 25.02 6.46
C LYS A 63 27.82 24.69 5.39
N ALA A 64 27.99 23.39 5.06
CA ALA A 64 28.96 22.98 4.04
C ALA A 64 28.63 23.60 2.67
N ILE A 65 27.35 23.61 2.26
CA ILE A 65 26.91 24.25 1.01
C ILE A 65 27.20 25.77 1.05
N ALA A 66 26.91 26.44 2.18
CA ALA A 66 27.15 27.88 2.30
C ALA A 66 28.63 28.24 2.29
N ASP A 67 29.48 27.40 2.92
CA ASP A 67 30.94 27.63 2.97
C ASP A 67 31.58 27.45 1.58
N GLU A 68 31.10 26.50 0.77
CA GLU A 68 31.54 26.34 -0.62
C GLU A 68 30.95 27.38 -1.57
N ALA A 69 29.66 27.76 -1.37
CA ALA A 69 28.99 28.77 -2.19
C ALA A 69 29.72 30.14 -2.13
N LYS A 70 30.27 30.53 -0.96
CA LYS A 70 31.08 31.76 -0.81
C LYS A 70 32.36 31.78 -1.64
N LYS A 71 32.88 30.61 -2.02
CA LYS A 71 34.13 30.46 -2.79
C LYS A 71 33.87 30.20 -4.27
N ALA A 72 32.62 29.90 -4.63
CA ALA A 72 32.23 29.54 -5.98
C ALA A 72 31.95 30.77 -6.86
N ASP A 73 32.27 30.67 -8.15
CA ASP A 73 31.95 31.70 -9.14
C ASP A 73 30.46 31.72 -9.51
N GLY A 74 29.77 30.58 -9.29
CA GLY A 74 28.35 30.44 -9.51
C GLY A 74 27.77 29.21 -8.82
N LEU A 75 26.44 29.20 -8.69
CA LEU A 75 25.64 28.13 -8.11
C LEU A 75 24.74 27.52 -9.18
N ILE A 76 24.80 26.21 -9.35
CA ILE A 76 23.94 25.45 -10.23
C ILE A 76 23.08 24.52 -9.36
N LEU A 77 21.75 24.72 -9.43
CA LEU A 77 20.77 23.92 -8.72
C LEU A 77 20.32 22.79 -9.64
N ALA A 78 20.73 21.56 -9.33
CA ALA A 78 20.57 20.38 -10.19
C ALA A 78 19.74 19.29 -9.49
N THR A 79 18.67 19.71 -8.82
CA THR A 79 17.70 18.83 -8.14
C THR A 79 16.74 18.18 -9.16
N ASP A 80 15.90 17.25 -8.72
CA ASP A 80 14.96 16.51 -9.57
C ASP A 80 14.06 17.47 -10.42
N PRO A 81 13.56 17.00 -11.56
CA PRO A 81 12.82 17.86 -12.47
C PRO A 81 11.37 18.15 -12.04
N ASP A 82 10.88 17.56 -10.95
CA ASP A 82 9.52 17.76 -10.44
C ASP A 82 9.40 19.02 -9.54
N ARG A 83 8.15 19.33 -9.14
CA ARG A 83 7.84 20.47 -8.24
C ARG A 83 8.53 20.37 -6.88
N GLU A 84 8.81 19.14 -6.38
CA GLU A 84 9.55 18.95 -5.13
C GLU A 84 11.03 19.32 -5.29
N GLY A 85 11.65 18.92 -6.40
CA GLY A 85 13.01 19.30 -6.74
C GLY A 85 13.16 20.82 -6.96
N GLU A 86 12.18 21.47 -7.62
CA GLU A 86 12.16 22.91 -7.78
C GLU A 86 12.08 23.63 -6.43
N ALA A 87 11.23 23.13 -5.52
CA ALA A 87 11.12 23.66 -4.16
C ALA A 87 12.40 23.47 -3.34
N ILE A 88 13.09 22.33 -3.47
CA ILE A 88 14.40 22.12 -2.81
C ILE A 88 15.42 23.16 -3.31
N SER A 89 15.49 23.37 -4.63
CA SER A 89 16.35 24.37 -5.23
C SER A 89 16.04 25.78 -4.69
N TRP A 90 14.78 26.17 -4.69
CA TRP A 90 14.33 27.45 -4.13
C TRP A 90 14.70 27.58 -2.64
N HIS A 91 14.45 26.55 -1.84
CA HIS A 91 14.78 26.54 -0.41
C HIS A 91 16.29 26.70 -0.16
N VAL A 92 17.13 26.03 -0.96
CA VAL A 92 18.59 26.19 -0.87
C VAL A 92 19.00 27.61 -1.21
N GLN A 93 18.48 28.19 -2.29
CA GLN A 93 18.77 29.56 -2.71
C GLN A 93 18.42 30.57 -1.61
N GLU A 94 17.19 30.51 -1.06
CA GLU A 94 16.72 31.39 0.01
C GLU A 94 17.57 31.28 1.30
N VAL A 95 18.00 30.07 1.67
CA VAL A 95 18.87 29.86 2.83
C VAL A 95 20.26 30.48 2.61
N LEU A 96 20.80 30.32 1.39
CA LEU A 96 22.10 30.94 1.04
C LEU A 96 22.02 32.46 1.01
N GLU A 97 20.93 33.02 0.50
CA GLU A 97 20.69 34.46 0.50
C GLU A 97 20.63 35.04 1.92
N LYS A 98 19.83 34.42 2.81
CA LYS A 98 19.76 34.79 4.24
C LYS A 98 21.11 34.71 4.94
N LYS A 99 21.98 33.77 4.55
CA LYS A 99 23.35 33.60 5.07
C LYS A 99 24.37 34.51 4.39
N LYS A 100 23.95 35.34 3.43
CA LYS A 100 24.85 36.18 2.61
C LYS A 100 25.96 35.33 1.95
N ALA A 101 25.59 34.16 1.47
CA ALA A 101 26.48 33.18 0.86
C ALA A 101 26.09 32.85 -0.61
N LEU A 102 25.06 33.53 -1.16
CA LEU A 102 24.58 33.28 -2.51
C LEU A 102 25.56 33.91 -3.53
N PRO A 103 26.11 33.12 -4.49
CA PRO A 103 26.91 33.65 -5.60
C PRO A 103 26.08 34.58 -6.49
N LYS A 104 26.75 35.42 -7.30
CA LYS A 104 26.07 36.34 -8.21
C LYS A 104 25.34 35.62 -9.36
N ASN A 105 25.93 34.50 -9.81
CA ASN A 105 25.36 33.71 -10.88
C ASN A 105 24.69 32.49 -10.26
N VAL A 106 23.37 32.41 -10.39
CA VAL A 106 22.58 31.24 -9.96
C VAL A 106 21.81 30.73 -11.17
N SER A 107 21.84 29.43 -11.39
CA SER A 107 21.12 28.79 -12.48
C SER A 107 20.53 27.45 -12.03
N ARG A 108 19.52 27.01 -12.73
CA ARG A 108 18.80 25.75 -12.57
C ARG A 108 19.05 24.85 -13.77
N VAL A 109 19.33 23.58 -13.55
CA VAL A 109 19.39 22.55 -14.60
C VAL A 109 18.55 21.36 -14.20
N THR A 110 17.89 20.75 -15.18
CA THR A 110 17.08 19.53 -15.00
C THR A 110 17.45 18.50 -16.05
N PHE A 111 17.38 17.23 -15.67
CA PHE A 111 17.62 16.11 -16.57
C PHE A 111 16.74 14.90 -16.16
N ASN A 112 16.21 14.20 -17.16
CA ASN A 112 15.35 13.03 -16.95
C ASN A 112 16.15 11.74 -16.71
N ALA A 113 17.44 11.74 -16.91
CA ALA A 113 18.32 10.60 -16.69
C ALA A 113 19.71 11.07 -16.22
N ILE A 114 20.32 10.34 -15.30
CA ILE A 114 21.68 10.64 -14.79
C ILE A 114 22.71 9.90 -15.66
N THR A 115 22.77 10.25 -16.93
CA THR A 115 23.80 9.82 -17.86
C THR A 115 24.77 10.96 -18.16
N LYS A 116 26.00 10.63 -18.59
CA LYS A 116 26.98 11.68 -18.94
C LYS A 116 26.42 12.64 -19.99
N GLN A 117 25.77 12.12 -21.03
CA GLN A 117 25.20 12.93 -22.10
C GLN A 117 24.11 13.86 -21.57
N ALA A 118 23.09 13.32 -20.88
CA ALA A 118 21.96 14.11 -20.38
C ALA A 118 22.42 15.20 -19.39
N VAL A 119 23.38 14.89 -18.50
CA VAL A 119 23.94 15.87 -17.56
C VAL A 119 24.71 16.96 -18.33
N THR A 120 25.55 16.59 -19.30
CA THR A 120 26.33 17.57 -20.08
C THR A 120 25.41 18.48 -20.90
N ASP A 121 24.40 17.92 -21.54
CA ASP A 121 23.42 18.68 -22.32
C ASP A 121 22.60 19.65 -21.45
N ALA A 122 22.18 19.20 -20.24
CA ALA A 122 21.48 20.06 -19.30
C ALA A 122 22.37 21.23 -18.82
N MET A 123 23.65 20.95 -18.54
CA MET A 123 24.61 22.00 -18.16
C MET A 123 24.85 23.04 -19.25
N ALA A 124 24.64 22.69 -20.54
CA ALA A 124 24.72 23.63 -21.66
C ALA A 124 23.46 24.49 -21.81
N HIS A 125 22.33 24.12 -21.17
CA HIS A 125 21.05 24.82 -21.29
C HIS A 125 20.47 25.15 -19.90
N PRO A 126 21.16 25.97 -19.08
CA PRO A 126 20.66 26.37 -17.76
C PRO A 126 19.47 27.32 -17.92
N ARG A 127 18.58 27.29 -16.93
CA ARG A 127 17.43 28.19 -16.82
C ARG A 127 17.37 28.87 -15.44
N GLU A 128 16.45 29.76 -15.25
CA GLU A 128 16.07 30.25 -13.91
C GLU A 128 15.17 29.27 -13.19
N LEU A 129 14.92 29.51 -11.90
CA LEU A 129 13.92 28.78 -11.14
C LEU A 129 12.53 29.02 -11.74
N ASP A 130 11.74 27.96 -11.77
CA ASP A 130 10.36 28.00 -12.22
C ASP A 130 9.45 28.37 -11.04
N HIS A 131 8.98 29.63 -11.06
CA HIS A 131 8.15 30.16 -9.98
C HIS A 131 6.75 29.52 -9.94
N ASP A 132 6.21 29.07 -11.06
CA ASP A 132 4.90 28.43 -11.13
C ASP A 132 4.95 27.05 -10.45
N LEU A 133 6.02 26.29 -10.65
CA LEU A 133 6.26 25.04 -9.91
C LEU A 133 6.46 25.28 -8.41
N ILE A 134 7.18 26.35 -8.02
CA ILE A 134 7.36 26.73 -6.62
C ILE A 134 6.02 27.08 -6.01
N ASP A 135 5.18 27.86 -6.68
CA ASP A 135 3.88 28.28 -6.18
C ASP A 135 2.90 27.10 -6.07
N ALA A 136 2.94 26.14 -6.99
CA ALA A 136 2.19 24.90 -6.87
C ALA A 136 2.64 24.05 -5.67
N TYR A 137 3.94 23.98 -5.40
CA TYR A 137 4.46 23.34 -4.19
C TYR A 137 3.97 24.06 -2.92
N ARG A 138 4.06 25.41 -2.89
CA ARG A 138 3.58 26.23 -1.78
C ARG A 138 2.09 26.04 -1.53
N ALA A 139 1.28 26.08 -2.59
CA ALA A 139 -0.15 25.83 -2.50
C ALA A 139 -0.47 24.45 -1.92
N ARG A 140 0.17 23.42 -2.44
CA ARG A 140 -0.02 22.05 -1.92
C ARG A 140 0.36 21.94 -0.47
N ARG A 141 1.54 22.47 -0.10
CA ARG A 141 2.04 22.41 1.27
C ARG A 141 1.14 23.16 2.24
N ALA A 142 0.62 24.33 1.84
CA ALA A 142 -0.34 25.11 2.62
C ALA A 142 -1.69 24.39 2.78
N LEU A 143 -2.25 23.80 1.69
CA LEU A 143 -3.49 23.02 1.76
C LEU A 143 -3.37 21.84 2.74
N ASP A 144 -2.31 21.06 2.61
CA ASP A 144 -2.09 19.89 3.48
C ASP A 144 -1.88 20.31 4.94
N TYR A 145 -1.17 21.43 5.16
CA TYR A 145 -0.99 22.02 6.47
C TYR A 145 -2.34 22.50 7.06
N LEU A 146 -3.08 23.34 6.34
CA LEU A 146 -4.34 23.92 6.79
C LEU A 146 -5.37 22.84 7.10
N VAL A 147 -5.53 21.84 6.22
CA VAL A 147 -6.43 20.71 6.47
C VAL A 147 -5.99 19.93 7.71
N GLY A 148 -4.70 19.56 7.79
CA GLY A 148 -4.18 18.76 8.89
C GLY A 148 -4.29 19.44 10.25
N PHE A 149 -3.89 20.71 10.34
CA PHE A 149 -3.89 21.48 11.58
C PHE A 149 -5.27 21.96 12.02
N THR A 150 -6.22 22.11 11.09
CA THR A 150 -7.59 22.51 11.42
C THR A 150 -8.48 21.32 11.74
N LEU A 151 -8.39 20.24 10.93
CA LEU A 151 -9.26 19.09 11.08
C LEU A 151 -8.83 18.14 12.21
N SER A 152 -7.52 17.95 12.42
CA SER A 152 -7.03 17.04 13.47
C SER A 152 -7.47 17.45 14.89
N PRO A 153 -7.46 18.72 15.31
CA PRO A 153 -8.02 19.14 16.59
C PRO A 153 -9.53 18.86 16.73
N VAL A 154 -10.30 18.99 15.64
CA VAL A 154 -11.72 18.60 15.62
C VAL A 154 -11.86 17.12 15.93
N LEU A 155 -11.06 16.27 15.24
CA LEU A 155 -11.06 14.83 15.46
C LEU A 155 -10.73 14.47 16.91
N TRP A 156 -9.67 15.03 17.46
CA TRP A 156 -9.24 14.72 18.84
C TRP A 156 -10.28 15.06 19.90
N ARG A 157 -11.06 16.12 19.66
CA ARG A 157 -12.11 16.57 20.59
C ARG A 157 -13.45 15.86 20.38
N LYS A 158 -13.75 15.43 19.15
CA LYS A 158 -15.08 14.95 18.78
C LYS A 158 -15.12 13.44 18.54
N LEU A 159 -13.99 12.83 18.15
CA LEU A 159 -13.91 11.43 17.76
C LEU A 159 -12.79 10.73 18.55
N PRO A 160 -13.08 10.19 19.74
CA PRO A 160 -12.09 9.51 20.56
C PRO A 160 -11.36 8.39 19.79
N GLY A 161 -10.02 8.35 19.87
CA GLY A 161 -9.18 7.36 19.20
C GLY A 161 -8.76 7.74 17.77
N ALA A 162 -9.34 8.76 17.15
CA ALA A 162 -8.89 9.27 15.86
C ALA A 162 -7.51 9.95 15.98
N LYS A 163 -6.62 9.68 15.01
CA LYS A 163 -5.26 10.25 15.02
C LYS A 163 -5.16 11.51 14.20
N SER A 164 -5.42 11.46 12.91
CA SER A 164 -5.38 12.60 11.99
C SER A 164 -6.16 12.30 10.72
N ALA A 165 -6.61 13.34 10.05
CA ALA A 165 -7.12 13.27 8.69
C ALA A 165 -6.26 14.14 7.77
N GLY A 166 -6.31 13.86 6.48
CA GLY A 166 -5.64 14.65 5.47
C GLY A 166 -6.42 14.58 4.16
N ARG A 167 -6.23 15.56 3.31
CA ARG A 167 -7.01 15.80 2.11
C ARG A 167 -7.12 14.54 1.22
N VAL A 168 -6.00 13.96 0.83
CA VAL A 168 -5.97 12.81 -0.11
C VAL A 168 -6.05 11.47 0.63
N GLN A 169 -5.38 11.34 1.78
CA GLN A 169 -5.37 10.09 2.54
C GLN A 169 -6.74 9.67 3.05
N SER A 170 -7.61 10.65 3.42
CA SER A 170 -8.96 10.36 3.90
C SER A 170 -9.85 9.83 2.78
N VAL A 171 -9.65 10.31 1.56
CA VAL A 171 -10.37 9.84 0.37
C VAL A 171 -9.90 8.44 -0.06
N ALA A 172 -8.60 8.16 0.03
CA ALA A 172 -8.08 6.81 -0.19
C ALA A 172 -8.61 5.80 0.86
N LEU A 173 -8.74 6.23 2.12
CA LEU A 173 -9.38 5.42 3.17
C LEU A 173 -10.85 5.15 2.87
N ARG A 174 -11.58 6.17 2.40
CA ARG A 174 -12.98 6.05 2.01
C ARG A 174 -13.19 4.97 0.95
N LEU A 175 -12.34 4.90 -0.09
CA LEU A 175 -12.39 3.84 -1.11
C LEU A 175 -12.31 2.44 -0.49
N ILE A 176 -11.42 2.24 0.48
CA ILE A 176 -11.25 0.95 1.14
C ILE A 176 -12.47 0.62 2.00
N VAL A 177 -12.99 1.60 2.75
CA VAL A 177 -14.19 1.42 3.61
C VAL A 177 -15.43 1.15 2.79
N GLU A 178 -15.64 1.87 1.69
CA GLU A 178 -16.76 1.65 0.77
C GLU A 178 -16.70 0.23 0.17
N ARG A 179 -15.51 -0.22 -0.24
CA ARG A 179 -15.31 -1.58 -0.75
C ARG A 179 -15.65 -2.64 0.32
N ASP A 180 -15.24 -2.44 1.56
CA ASP A 180 -15.61 -3.34 2.65
C ASP A 180 -17.14 -3.36 2.86
N ARG A 181 -17.81 -2.19 2.82
CA ARG A 181 -19.28 -2.09 2.90
C ARG A 181 -19.97 -2.81 1.74
N GLU A 182 -19.46 -2.66 0.51
CA GLU A 182 -19.96 -3.39 -0.67
C GLU A 182 -19.89 -4.90 -0.48
N ILE A 183 -18.77 -5.40 0.04
CA ILE A 183 -18.55 -6.82 0.29
C ILE A 183 -19.46 -7.33 1.40
N GLU A 184 -19.63 -6.58 2.48
CA GLU A 184 -20.46 -6.93 3.64
C GLU A 184 -21.96 -6.92 3.29
N ALA A 185 -22.39 -6.02 2.42
CA ALA A 185 -23.77 -5.96 1.94
C ALA A 185 -24.08 -6.96 0.81
N PHE A 186 -23.04 -7.59 0.26
CA PHE A 186 -23.19 -8.48 -0.89
C PHE A 186 -23.91 -9.77 -0.49
N LYS A 187 -24.98 -10.09 -1.25
CA LYS A 187 -25.71 -11.36 -1.12
C LYS A 187 -25.30 -12.27 -2.27
N ALA A 188 -24.60 -13.33 -1.96
CA ALA A 188 -24.23 -14.32 -2.95
C ALA A 188 -25.47 -14.99 -3.54
N GLN A 189 -25.55 -15.02 -4.85
CA GLN A 189 -26.62 -15.72 -5.59
C GLN A 189 -26.05 -17.01 -6.16
N GLU A 190 -26.76 -18.10 -5.92
CA GLU A 190 -26.45 -19.40 -6.48
C GLU A 190 -26.80 -19.43 -7.97
N TYR A 191 -25.92 -20.01 -8.75
CA TYR A 191 -26.18 -20.37 -10.14
C TYR A 191 -25.38 -21.61 -10.53
N TRP A 192 -25.82 -22.25 -11.60
CA TRP A 192 -25.24 -23.48 -12.07
C TRP A 192 -24.79 -23.37 -13.52
N SER A 193 -23.81 -24.15 -13.90
CA SER A 193 -23.42 -24.37 -15.29
C SER A 193 -23.39 -25.86 -15.60
N VAL A 194 -23.70 -26.19 -16.85
CA VAL A 194 -23.60 -27.55 -17.36
C VAL A 194 -22.51 -27.60 -18.42
N ILE A 195 -21.56 -28.50 -18.26
CA ILE A 195 -20.39 -28.69 -19.13
C ILE A 195 -20.39 -30.10 -19.65
N ALA A 196 -20.40 -30.27 -20.97
CA ALA A 196 -20.19 -31.55 -21.61
C ALA A 196 -18.71 -31.72 -21.90
N LYS A 197 -18.12 -32.83 -21.42
CA LYS A 197 -16.76 -33.29 -21.80
C LYS A 197 -16.86 -34.02 -23.11
N MET A 198 -16.30 -33.45 -24.14
CA MET A 198 -16.37 -33.93 -25.50
C MET A 198 -14.99 -34.41 -25.99
N GLU A 199 -14.96 -35.28 -26.96
CA GLU A 199 -13.75 -35.75 -27.61
C GLU A 199 -13.94 -35.79 -29.13
N HIS A 200 -12.99 -35.23 -29.86
CA HIS A 200 -12.95 -35.33 -31.33
C HIS A 200 -11.52 -35.63 -31.79
N LYS A 201 -11.38 -36.62 -32.69
CA LYS A 201 -10.09 -37.08 -33.21
C LYS A 201 -9.06 -37.41 -32.11
N GLY A 202 -9.52 -37.95 -30.97
CA GLY A 202 -8.64 -38.32 -29.84
C GLY A 202 -8.26 -37.16 -28.91
N GLN A 203 -8.74 -35.94 -29.15
CA GLN A 203 -8.51 -34.79 -28.30
C GLN A 203 -9.78 -34.40 -27.52
N GLY A 204 -9.65 -34.32 -26.19
CA GLY A 204 -10.72 -33.91 -25.31
C GLY A 204 -10.89 -32.38 -25.26
N PHE A 205 -12.11 -31.89 -25.08
CA PHE A 205 -12.42 -30.48 -24.84
C PHE A 205 -13.72 -30.35 -24.08
N ASP A 206 -13.89 -29.23 -23.41
CA ASP A 206 -15.11 -28.88 -22.67
C ASP A 206 -16.03 -27.98 -23.50
N ALA A 207 -17.33 -28.32 -23.52
CA ALA A 207 -18.37 -27.55 -24.18
C ALA A 207 -19.45 -27.14 -23.17
N ARG A 208 -19.64 -25.84 -22.98
CA ARG A 208 -20.60 -25.28 -22.01
C ARG A 208 -21.98 -25.15 -22.63
N LEU A 209 -23.02 -25.50 -21.87
CA LEU A 209 -24.40 -25.27 -22.25
C LEU A 209 -24.70 -23.76 -22.35
N VAL A 210 -25.12 -23.31 -23.55
CA VAL A 210 -25.42 -21.90 -23.85
C VAL A 210 -26.85 -21.70 -24.39
N ARG A 211 -27.53 -22.78 -24.75
CA ARG A 211 -28.94 -22.79 -25.21
C ARG A 211 -29.69 -23.96 -24.57
N TYR A 212 -30.86 -23.71 -24.03
CA TYR A 212 -31.70 -24.75 -23.44
C TYR A 212 -33.17 -24.43 -23.72
N LYS A 213 -33.96 -25.43 -24.12
CA LYS A 213 -35.35 -25.31 -24.56
C LYS A 213 -35.57 -24.26 -25.67
N GLY A 214 -34.59 -24.15 -26.58
CA GLY A 214 -34.61 -23.22 -27.69
C GLY A 214 -34.16 -21.78 -27.36
N GLU A 215 -33.97 -21.45 -26.10
CA GLU A 215 -33.58 -20.11 -25.64
C GLU A 215 -32.10 -20.04 -25.26
N LYS A 216 -31.50 -18.86 -25.47
CA LYS A 216 -30.14 -18.59 -25.03
C LYS A 216 -30.13 -18.48 -23.50
N LEU A 217 -29.20 -19.19 -22.85
CA LEU A 217 -29.04 -19.13 -21.40
C LEU A 217 -28.19 -17.92 -20.98
N ASP A 218 -28.75 -17.15 -20.07
CA ASP A 218 -28.00 -16.18 -19.30
C ASP A 218 -27.23 -16.89 -18.17
N LYS A 219 -26.19 -16.23 -17.65
CA LYS A 219 -25.34 -16.78 -16.58
C LYS A 219 -26.14 -17.27 -15.37
N MET A 220 -27.26 -16.59 -15.03
CA MET A 220 -28.07 -16.85 -13.85
C MET A 220 -29.32 -17.72 -14.15
N ALA A 221 -29.50 -18.17 -15.41
CA ALA A 221 -30.72 -18.88 -15.83
C ALA A 221 -30.98 -20.20 -15.08
N LEU A 222 -29.88 -20.89 -14.70
CA LEU A 222 -29.93 -22.11 -13.89
C LEU A 222 -29.70 -21.73 -12.43
N GLY A 223 -30.68 -21.12 -11.76
CA GLY A 223 -30.56 -20.59 -10.39
C GLY A 223 -30.80 -21.61 -9.27
N LYS A 224 -31.12 -22.88 -9.62
CA LYS A 224 -31.38 -23.96 -8.64
C LYS A 224 -30.85 -25.29 -9.14
N GLU A 225 -30.44 -26.15 -8.20
CA GLU A 225 -29.92 -27.48 -8.51
C GLU A 225 -30.85 -28.32 -9.38
N GLY A 226 -32.17 -28.28 -9.09
CA GLY A 226 -33.16 -29.03 -9.88
C GLY A 226 -33.19 -28.63 -11.35
N SER A 227 -33.16 -27.33 -11.66
CA SER A 227 -33.09 -26.83 -13.04
C SER A 227 -31.78 -27.20 -13.74
N ALA A 228 -30.68 -27.22 -12.99
CA ALA A 228 -29.37 -27.65 -13.51
C ALA A 228 -29.36 -29.16 -13.80
N GLU A 229 -30.00 -29.96 -12.96
CA GLU A 229 -30.09 -31.41 -13.15
C GLU A 229 -30.97 -31.77 -14.37
N GLU A 230 -32.11 -31.09 -14.55
CA GLU A 230 -32.93 -31.23 -15.75
C GLU A 230 -32.14 -30.88 -17.02
N ALA A 231 -31.38 -29.79 -16.99
CA ALA A 231 -30.54 -29.37 -18.10
C ALA A 231 -29.39 -30.36 -18.35
N ARG A 232 -28.75 -30.87 -17.29
CA ARG A 232 -27.71 -31.90 -17.36
C ARG A 232 -28.23 -33.19 -18.02
N ALA A 233 -29.39 -33.68 -17.54
CA ALA A 233 -30.02 -34.88 -18.09
C ALA A 233 -30.43 -34.70 -19.56
N ALA A 234 -30.91 -33.54 -19.95
CA ALA A 234 -31.19 -33.20 -21.33
C ALA A 234 -29.94 -33.22 -22.24
N VAL A 235 -28.83 -32.62 -21.73
CA VAL A 235 -27.54 -32.67 -22.43
C VAL A 235 -27.01 -34.11 -22.49
N GLU A 236 -27.17 -34.89 -21.42
CA GLU A 236 -26.77 -36.31 -21.37
C GLU A 236 -27.49 -37.15 -22.43
N ALA A 237 -28.79 -36.92 -22.59
CA ALA A 237 -29.61 -37.64 -23.60
C ALA A 237 -29.37 -37.13 -25.03
N GLY A 238 -28.91 -35.88 -25.20
CA GLY A 238 -28.72 -35.24 -26.52
C GLY A 238 -27.57 -35.81 -27.34
N HIS A 239 -27.75 -35.82 -28.66
CA HIS A 239 -26.69 -36.10 -29.64
C HIS A 239 -26.33 -34.79 -30.32
N PHE A 240 -25.04 -34.40 -30.27
CA PHE A 240 -24.61 -33.09 -30.72
C PHE A 240 -23.77 -33.21 -32.00
N SER A 241 -24.03 -32.32 -32.93
CA SER A 241 -23.19 -32.08 -34.11
C SER A 241 -22.72 -30.65 -34.15
N VAL A 242 -21.61 -30.40 -34.75
CA VAL A 242 -21.06 -29.06 -34.96
C VAL A 242 -21.96 -28.30 -35.93
N ASP A 243 -22.62 -27.27 -35.44
CA ASP A 243 -23.46 -26.37 -36.24
C ASP A 243 -22.63 -25.28 -36.91
N SER A 244 -21.68 -24.68 -36.16
CA SER A 244 -20.80 -23.67 -36.70
C SER A 244 -19.43 -23.69 -36.05
N VAL A 245 -18.42 -23.34 -36.85
CA VAL A 245 -17.05 -23.09 -36.40
C VAL A 245 -16.69 -21.70 -36.85
N GLU A 246 -16.49 -20.80 -35.92
CA GLU A 246 -16.09 -19.43 -36.18
C GLU A 246 -14.67 -19.20 -35.66
N THR A 247 -13.75 -18.87 -36.56
CA THR A 247 -12.38 -18.47 -36.17
C THR A 247 -12.17 -17.01 -36.44
N LYS A 248 -11.82 -16.27 -35.38
CA LYS A 248 -11.55 -14.83 -35.44
C LYS A 248 -10.11 -14.54 -35.10
N PRO A 249 -9.39 -13.76 -35.91
CA PRO A 249 -8.06 -13.25 -35.54
C PRO A 249 -8.21 -12.26 -34.39
N VAL A 250 -7.36 -12.42 -33.39
CA VAL A 250 -7.27 -11.51 -32.22
C VAL A 250 -5.86 -10.95 -32.16
N THR A 251 -5.75 -9.62 -32.18
CA THR A 251 -4.47 -8.94 -32.04
C THR A 251 -4.37 -8.32 -30.66
N ARG A 252 -3.30 -8.64 -29.90
CA ARG A 252 -2.95 -7.97 -28.66
C ARG A 252 -1.77 -7.04 -28.91
N ASN A 253 -1.95 -5.77 -28.58
CA ASN A 253 -0.91 -4.76 -28.69
C ASN A 253 -0.12 -4.66 -27.39
N PRO A 254 1.19 -4.39 -27.46
CA PRO A 254 1.96 -4.10 -26.25
C PRO A 254 1.50 -2.79 -25.63
N GLN A 255 1.55 -2.76 -24.33
CA GLN A 255 1.25 -1.57 -23.53
C GLN A 255 2.43 -0.58 -23.57
N PRO A 256 2.22 0.71 -23.26
CA PRO A 256 3.29 1.69 -23.19
C PRO A 256 4.33 1.34 -22.13
N PRO A 257 5.53 1.94 -22.15
CA PRO A 257 6.46 1.90 -21.05
C PRO A 257 5.82 2.38 -19.76
N PHE A 258 6.45 2.09 -18.62
CA PHE A 258 5.87 2.39 -17.32
C PHE A 258 5.74 3.89 -17.03
N THR A 259 4.61 4.25 -16.44
CA THR A 259 4.43 5.40 -15.55
C THR A 259 4.72 4.98 -14.12
N THR A 260 4.78 5.93 -13.18
CA THR A 260 4.88 5.62 -11.73
C THR A 260 3.78 4.68 -11.27
N SER A 261 2.55 4.95 -11.65
CA SER A 261 1.38 4.16 -11.27
C SER A 261 1.47 2.73 -11.81
N THR A 262 1.71 2.58 -13.11
CA THR A 262 1.78 1.25 -13.74
C THR A 262 3.00 0.44 -13.26
N LEU A 263 4.12 1.09 -12.93
CA LEU A 263 5.27 0.44 -12.31
C LEU A 263 4.93 -0.10 -10.91
N GLN A 264 4.28 0.70 -10.08
CA GLN A 264 3.85 0.26 -8.74
C GLN A 264 2.86 -0.91 -8.83
N GLN A 265 1.91 -0.86 -9.78
CA GLN A 265 0.95 -1.94 -10.01
C GLN A 265 1.64 -3.25 -10.38
N GLU A 266 2.50 -3.23 -11.39
CA GLU A 266 3.17 -4.43 -11.88
C GLU A 266 4.22 -4.98 -10.90
N ALA A 267 4.94 -4.10 -10.19
CA ALA A 267 5.85 -4.52 -9.13
C ALA A 267 5.10 -5.20 -7.97
N ALA A 268 3.91 -4.71 -7.61
CA ALA A 268 3.07 -5.36 -6.60
C ALA A 268 2.55 -6.74 -7.07
N ARG A 269 2.11 -6.85 -8.34
CA ARG A 269 1.56 -8.10 -8.90
C ARG A 269 2.63 -9.16 -9.10
N LYS A 270 3.76 -8.80 -9.69
CA LYS A 270 4.79 -9.75 -10.13
C LYS A 270 5.89 -10.00 -9.13
N LEU A 271 6.25 -8.99 -8.34
CA LEU A 271 7.37 -9.05 -7.41
C LEU A 271 6.91 -9.05 -5.93
N GLY A 272 5.63 -8.78 -5.67
CA GLY A 272 5.12 -8.63 -4.30
C GLY A 272 5.65 -7.39 -3.58
N PHE A 273 6.14 -6.38 -4.32
CA PHE A 273 6.70 -5.17 -3.73
C PHE A 273 5.59 -4.19 -3.35
N SER A 274 5.71 -3.59 -2.16
CA SER A 274 4.85 -2.45 -1.82
C SER A 274 5.20 -1.23 -2.66
N ALA A 275 4.25 -0.30 -2.82
CA ALA A 275 4.45 0.95 -3.54
C ALA A 275 5.68 1.73 -3.00
N SER A 276 5.81 1.83 -1.66
CA SER A 276 6.95 2.51 -1.02
C SER A 276 8.29 1.79 -1.28
N HIS A 277 8.30 0.45 -1.27
CA HIS A 277 9.50 -0.32 -1.59
C HIS A 277 9.89 -0.16 -3.06
N THR A 278 8.92 -0.25 -3.97
CA THR A 278 9.12 -0.03 -5.40
C THR A 278 9.74 1.34 -5.68
N MET A 279 9.17 2.42 -5.10
CA MET A 279 9.68 3.76 -5.32
C MET A 279 11.07 3.98 -4.74
N ARG A 280 11.40 3.37 -3.60
CA ARG A 280 12.75 3.43 -3.04
C ARG A 280 13.79 2.76 -3.93
N ILE A 281 13.46 1.60 -4.50
CA ILE A 281 14.37 0.91 -5.43
C ILE A 281 14.49 1.69 -6.74
N ALA A 282 13.37 2.19 -7.28
CA ALA A 282 13.37 2.99 -8.50
C ALA A 282 14.20 4.27 -8.33
N GLN A 283 14.13 4.94 -7.16
CA GLN A 283 14.99 6.09 -6.83
C GLN A 283 16.47 5.72 -6.89
N ASN A 284 16.87 4.58 -6.30
CA ASN A 284 18.25 4.14 -6.34
C ASN A 284 18.71 3.84 -7.78
N LEU A 285 17.89 3.15 -8.57
CA LEU A 285 18.19 2.84 -9.98
C LEU A 285 18.33 4.12 -10.83
N TYR A 286 17.52 5.14 -10.55
CA TYR A 286 17.63 6.45 -11.19
C TYR A 286 18.93 7.16 -10.79
N GLU A 287 19.23 7.21 -9.49
CA GLU A 287 20.45 7.84 -8.97
C GLU A 287 21.75 7.17 -9.46
N ASP A 288 21.70 5.85 -9.68
CA ASP A 288 22.77 5.08 -10.32
C ASP A 288 22.84 5.27 -11.84
N GLY A 289 21.89 6.02 -12.43
CA GLY A 289 21.81 6.29 -13.87
C GLY A 289 21.32 5.10 -14.70
N ALA A 290 20.70 4.09 -14.08
CA ALA A 290 20.24 2.89 -14.77
C ALA A 290 18.88 3.07 -15.46
N ILE A 291 18.01 3.92 -14.92
CA ILE A 291 16.69 4.23 -15.48
C ILE A 291 16.47 5.74 -15.57
N THR A 292 15.46 6.14 -16.34
CA THR A 292 14.94 7.52 -16.37
C THR A 292 14.23 7.86 -15.05
N TYR A 293 13.88 9.13 -14.87
CA TYR A 293 13.18 9.63 -13.69
C TYR A 293 11.90 8.85 -13.43
N MET A 294 11.71 8.39 -12.18
CA MET A 294 10.68 7.42 -11.82
C MET A 294 9.34 8.04 -11.37
N ARG A 295 9.27 9.36 -11.16
CA ARG A 295 8.03 10.05 -10.82
C ARG A 295 7.49 10.72 -12.10
N THR A 296 6.71 9.99 -12.86
CA THR A 296 6.17 10.45 -14.15
C THR A 296 4.82 9.79 -14.44
N ASP A 297 3.96 10.50 -15.09
CA ASP A 297 2.74 10.02 -15.76
C ASP A 297 2.92 9.93 -17.28
N GLY A 298 4.10 10.30 -17.78
CA GLY A 298 4.47 10.22 -19.20
C GLY A 298 4.64 8.78 -19.68
N VAL A 299 4.21 8.53 -20.91
CA VAL A 299 4.35 7.22 -21.59
C VAL A 299 5.23 7.30 -22.83
N GLN A 300 5.76 8.48 -23.14
CA GLN A 300 6.61 8.72 -24.31
C GLN A 300 8.06 8.35 -24.01
N MET A 301 8.78 7.93 -25.02
CA MET A 301 10.23 7.74 -24.95
C MET A 301 10.92 8.68 -25.95
N ASP A 302 12.10 9.15 -25.59
CA ASP A 302 12.96 9.91 -26.49
C ASP A 302 13.21 9.13 -27.80
N PRO A 303 13.25 9.79 -28.96
CA PRO A 303 13.49 9.12 -30.24
C PRO A 303 14.79 8.31 -30.30
N SER A 304 15.85 8.76 -29.60
CA SER A 304 17.10 8.00 -29.53
C SER A 304 16.93 6.71 -28.70
N ALA A 305 16.15 6.73 -27.64
CA ALA A 305 15.82 5.57 -26.83
C ALA A 305 14.93 4.58 -27.60
N ILE A 306 13.96 5.06 -28.38
CA ILE A 306 13.16 4.23 -29.29
C ILE A 306 14.09 3.51 -30.29
N SER A 307 15.04 4.26 -30.90
CA SER A 307 16.01 3.67 -31.83
C SER A 307 16.88 2.61 -31.15
N ALA A 308 17.38 2.87 -29.94
CA ALA A 308 18.18 1.92 -29.18
C ALA A 308 17.38 0.65 -28.80
N ALA A 309 16.13 0.81 -28.35
CA ALA A 309 15.23 -0.32 -28.06
C ALA A 309 14.99 -1.17 -29.31
N ARG A 310 14.72 -0.56 -30.46
CA ARG A 310 14.53 -1.24 -31.73
C ARG A 310 15.79 -1.98 -32.19
N GLY A 311 16.97 -1.37 -32.02
CA GLY A 311 18.25 -2.03 -32.27
C GLY A 311 18.47 -3.26 -31.37
N ALA A 312 18.10 -3.17 -30.09
CA ALA A 312 18.16 -4.29 -29.16
C ALA A 312 17.18 -5.43 -29.53
N ILE A 313 15.99 -5.11 -30.04
CA ILE A 313 15.03 -6.10 -30.56
C ILE A 313 15.62 -6.79 -31.79
N ALA A 314 16.12 -6.04 -32.76
CA ALA A 314 16.69 -6.56 -34.00
C ALA A 314 17.89 -7.49 -33.76
N SER A 315 18.65 -7.27 -32.69
CA SER A 315 19.82 -8.10 -32.36
C SER A 315 19.48 -9.39 -31.60
N ARG A 316 18.28 -9.49 -31.01
CA ARG A 316 17.91 -10.60 -30.08
C ARG A 316 16.77 -11.47 -30.58
N TYR A 317 15.98 -10.94 -31.52
CA TYR A 317 14.76 -11.60 -32.02
C TYR A 317 14.76 -11.63 -33.55
N ASP A 318 14.01 -12.54 -34.13
CA ASP A 318 13.80 -12.60 -35.55
C ASP A 318 13.11 -11.35 -36.10
N ALA A 319 13.27 -11.07 -37.39
CA ALA A 319 12.75 -9.85 -38.04
C ALA A 319 11.24 -9.63 -37.82
N GLY A 320 10.44 -10.69 -37.68
CA GLY A 320 9.00 -10.60 -37.41
C GLY A 320 8.62 -9.96 -36.08
N TYR A 321 9.55 -9.87 -35.12
CA TYR A 321 9.30 -9.26 -33.81
C TYR A 321 9.49 -7.73 -33.81
N LEU A 322 10.09 -7.17 -34.85
CA LEU A 322 10.28 -5.74 -35.00
C LEU A 322 9.27 -5.17 -36.00
N PRO A 323 8.29 -4.36 -35.56
CA PRO A 323 7.34 -3.73 -36.48
C PRO A 323 8.04 -2.72 -37.41
N ASP A 324 7.53 -2.51 -38.64
CA ASP A 324 8.13 -1.61 -39.62
C ASP A 324 8.28 -0.19 -39.09
N LYS A 325 7.28 0.31 -38.37
CA LYS A 325 7.28 1.66 -37.82
C LYS A 325 7.47 1.62 -36.28
N PRO A 326 8.19 2.60 -35.70
CA PRO A 326 8.24 2.80 -34.28
C PRO A 326 6.84 2.93 -33.65
N ARG A 327 6.62 2.38 -32.47
CA ARG A 327 5.40 2.63 -31.72
C ARG A 327 5.55 3.93 -30.93
N VAL A 328 4.59 4.81 -31.10
CA VAL A 328 4.51 6.09 -30.41
C VAL A 328 3.27 6.03 -29.50
N TYR A 329 3.46 6.31 -28.22
CA TYR A 329 2.39 6.38 -27.23
C TYR A 329 2.16 7.84 -26.87
N GLN A 330 0.92 8.19 -26.58
CA GLN A 330 0.54 9.55 -26.15
C GLN A 330 -0.06 9.48 -24.75
N THR A 331 0.36 10.39 -23.89
CA THR A 331 -0.20 10.54 -22.54
C THR A 331 -1.64 11.03 -22.66
N LYS A 332 -2.55 10.34 -21.96
CA LYS A 332 -3.98 10.71 -21.93
C LYS A 332 -4.31 11.74 -20.85
N ALA A 333 -3.38 12.02 -19.95
CA ALA A 333 -3.57 12.97 -18.88
C ALA A 333 -3.79 14.39 -19.47
N LYS A 334 -4.87 15.04 -19.05
CA LYS A 334 -5.23 16.40 -19.52
C LYS A 334 -4.16 17.44 -19.19
N ASN A 335 -3.42 17.23 -18.11
CA ASN A 335 -2.40 18.12 -17.57
C ASN A 335 -1.10 17.35 -17.38
N ALA A 336 -0.45 16.98 -18.46
CA ALA A 336 0.87 16.34 -18.45
C ALA A 336 1.97 17.37 -18.13
N GLN A 337 1.86 18.02 -16.96
CA GLN A 337 2.83 19.00 -16.50
C GLN A 337 4.15 18.40 -16.08
N GLU A 338 4.09 17.20 -15.56
CA GLU A 338 5.25 16.36 -15.32
C GLU A 338 5.44 15.40 -16.51
N ALA A 339 5.17 15.86 -17.74
CA ALA A 339 5.34 15.08 -18.98
C ALA A 339 6.83 14.81 -19.27
N HIS A 340 7.45 14.19 -18.27
CA HIS A 340 8.73 13.55 -18.41
C HIS A 340 8.59 12.31 -19.27
N GLU A 341 9.69 11.82 -19.78
CA GLU A 341 9.71 10.50 -20.39
C GLU A 341 9.13 9.43 -19.46
N ALA A 342 8.65 8.36 -20.09
CA ALA A 342 8.29 7.13 -19.38
C ALA A 342 9.50 6.54 -18.60
N ILE A 343 9.21 5.70 -17.62
CA ILE A 343 10.25 4.96 -16.90
C ILE A 343 10.81 3.87 -17.80
N ARG A 344 12.09 4.00 -18.15
CA ARG A 344 12.81 3.09 -19.05
C ARG A 344 14.28 2.94 -18.68
N PRO A 345 14.97 1.91 -19.16
CA PRO A 345 16.43 1.82 -19.08
C PRO A 345 17.07 3.03 -19.80
N THR A 346 18.18 3.50 -19.27
CA THR A 346 19.02 4.51 -19.96
C THR A 346 19.86 3.90 -21.07
N ASP A 347 20.11 2.59 -20.99
CA ASP A 347 20.91 1.82 -21.93
C ASP A 347 20.28 0.45 -22.23
N PHE A 348 19.68 0.29 -23.43
CA PHE A 348 19.07 -0.97 -23.85
C PHE A 348 20.09 -2.06 -24.19
N GLY A 349 21.38 -1.77 -24.21
CA GLY A 349 22.45 -2.76 -24.29
C GLY A 349 22.65 -3.54 -23.00
N LYS A 350 22.20 -3.00 -21.87
CA LYS A 350 22.34 -3.60 -20.53
C LYS A 350 21.02 -4.22 -20.08
N ASP A 351 20.87 -5.53 -20.20
CA ASP A 351 19.66 -6.24 -19.78
C ASP A 351 19.64 -6.60 -18.28
N LYS A 352 20.76 -6.39 -17.58
CA LYS A 352 20.89 -6.68 -16.14
C LYS A 352 21.66 -5.56 -15.43
N VAL A 353 21.09 -5.06 -14.35
CA VAL A 353 21.72 -4.06 -13.49
C VAL A 353 21.41 -4.40 -12.02
N GLY A 354 22.43 -4.25 -11.15
CA GLY A 354 22.29 -4.46 -9.73
C GLY A 354 22.15 -5.95 -9.32
N SER A 355 21.66 -6.19 -8.12
CA SER A 355 21.42 -7.51 -7.55
C SER A 355 20.18 -7.49 -6.66
N GLY A 356 19.66 -8.66 -6.29
CA GLY A 356 18.48 -8.77 -5.43
C GLY A 356 17.27 -8.03 -6.00
N ASP A 357 16.60 -7.21 -5.19
CA ASP A 357 15.39 -6.51 -5.58
C ASP A 357 15.64 -5.40 -6.61
N HIS A 358 16.85 -4.82 -6.65
CA HIS A 358 17.23 -3.86 -7.71
C HIS A 358 17.25 -4.54 -9.08
N ALA A 359 17.84 -5.73 -9.18
CA ALA A 359 17.87 -6.48 -10.43
C ALA A 359 16.47 -6.91 -10.88
N LYS A 360 15.60 -7.31 -9.94
CA LYS A 360 14.21 -7.69 -10.27
C LYS A 360 13.41 -6.50 -10.82
N LEU A 361 13.49 -5.34 -10.16
CA LEU A 361 12.76 -4.16 -10.62
C LEU A 361 13.30 -3.62 -11.94
N TYR A 362 14.64 -3.63 -12.11
CA TYR A 362 15.26 -3.25 -13.38
C TYR A 362 14.83 -4.17 -14.52
N ASP A 363 14.83 -5.50 -14.32
CA ASP A 363 14.37 -6.48 -15.31
C ASP A 363 12.91 -6.23 -15.72
N LEU A 364 12.05 -5.92 -14.75
CA LEU A 364 10.65 -5.57 -15.01
C LEU A 364 10.52 -4.33 -15.89
N ILE A 365 11.26 -3.25 -15.57
CA ILE A 365 11.28 -1.99 -16.33
C ILE A 365 11.86 -2.24 -17.72
N TYR A 366 12.97 -2.96 -17.82
CA TYR A 366 13.64 -3.27 -19.08
C TYR A 366 12.71 -4.02 -20.03
N LYS A 367 12.10 -5.11 -19.56
CA LYS A 367 11.21 -5.94 -20.36
C LYS A 367 9.99 -5.17 -20.86
N ARG A 368 9.37 -4.36 -19.99
CA ARG A 368 8.22 -3.56 -20.37
C ARG A 368 8.57 -2.51 -21.43
N ALA A 369 9.66 -1.78 -21.23
CA ALA A 369 10.11 -0.76 -22.17
C ALA A 369 10.48 -1.38 -23.53
N LEU A 370 11.18 -2.50 -23.55
CA LEU A 370 11.54 -3.20 -24.78
C LEU A 370 10.30 -3.78 -25.47
N ALA A 371 9.42 -4.45 -24.74
CA ALA A 371 8.17 -5.02 -25.25
C ALA A 371 7.27 -3.95 -25.88
N SER A 372 7.28 -2.73 -25.37
CA SER A 372 6.51 -1.61 -25.94
C SER A 372 6.85 -1.31 -27.38
N GLN A 373 8.05 -1.63 -27.85
CA GLN A 373 8.51 -1.43 -29.23
C GLN A 373 8.44 -2.71 -30.07
N MET A 374 7.98 -3.84 -29.53
CA MET A 374 7.85 -5.10 -30.25
C MET A 374 6.55 -5.19 -31.06
N ALA A 375 6.50 -6.17 -31.96
CA ALA A 375 5.33 -6.48 -32.76
C ALA A 375 4.18 -7.01 -31.89
N SER A 376 2.95 -6.76 -32.31
CA SER A 376 1.74 -7.27 -31.66
C SER A 376 1.70 -8.79 -31.67
N ALA A 377 1.14 -9.38 -30.63
CA ALA A 377 0.80 -10.79 -30.63
C ALA A 377 -0.42 -11.04 -31.52
N ARG A 378 -0.36 -12.09 -32.30
CA ARG A 378 -1.45 -12.55 -33.17
C ARG A 378 -1.94 -13.91 -32.68
N MET A 379 -3.21 -13.98 -32.38
CA MET A 379 -3.90 -15.16 -31.88
C MET A 379 -5.11 -15.44 -32.75
N GLU A 380 -5.54 -16.67 -32.76
CA GLU A 380 -6.85 -17.06 -33.31
C GLU A 380 -7.73 -17.59 -32.19
N ARG A 381 -8.91 -17.01 -32.07
CA ARG A 381 -9.94 -17.52 -31.17
C ARG A 381 -10.94 -18.31 -32.02
N THR A 382 -11.07 -19.59 -31.72
CA THR A 382 -12.04 -20.48 -32.34
C THR A 382 -13.22 -20.68 -31.39
N THR A 383 -14.41 -20.44 -31.86
CA THR A 383 -15.69 -20.76 -31.19
C THR A 383 -16.37 -21.85 -31.98
N VAL A 384 -16.74 -22.92 -31.32
CA VAL A 384 -17.46 -24.05 -31.89
C VAL A 384 -18.81 -24.12 -31.20
N ASP A 385 -19.88 -23.95 -31.97
CA ASP A 385 -21.25 -24.18 -31.52
C ASP A 385 -21.72 -25.56 -31.95
N LEU A 386 -22.22 -26.32 -30.99
CA LEU A 386 -22.79 -27.66 -31.23
C LEU A 386 -24.28 -27.58 -30.88
N LEU A 387 -25.11 -28.16 -31.76
CA LEU A 387 -26.55 -28.25 -31.54
C LEU A 387 -26.96 -29.72 -31.49
N ASP A 388 -28.02 -29.99 -30.70
CA ASP A 388 -28.70 -31.26 -30.78
C ASP A 388 -29.57 -31.32 -32.04
N GLY A 389 -30.04 -32.53 -32.44
CA GLY A 389 -30.84 -32.70 -33.66
C GLY A 389 -32.16 -31.92 -33.69
N THR A 390 -32.60 -31.41 -32.55
CA THR A 390 -33.84 -30.60 -32.42
C THR A 390 -33.60 -29.09 -32.43
N GLY A 391 -32.32 -28.65 -32.27
CA GLY A 391 -31.96 -27.24 -32.13
C GLY A 391 -32.37 -26.61 -30.78
N GLN A 392 -32.86 -27.43 -29.86
CA GLN A 392 -33.32 -26.95 -28.53
C GLN A 392 -32.17 -26.84 -27.51
N ILE A 393 -31.15 -27.65 -27.70
CA ILE A 393 -29.98 -27.69 -26.80
C ILE A 393 -28.75 -27.28 -27.57
N GLY A 394 -28.02 -26.27 -27.07
CA GLY A 394 -26.79 -25.79 -27.70
C GLY A 394 -25.64 -25.72 -26.72
N LEU A 395 -24.50 -26.28 -27.14
CA LEU A 395 -23.24 -26.24 -26.40
C LEU A 395 -22.27 -25.34 -27.14
N ARG A 396 -21.38 -24.69 -26.39
CA ARG A 396 -20.30 -23.87 -26.94
C ARG A 396 -18.97 -24.25 -26.34
N ALA A 397 -17.99 -24.47 -27.21
CA ALA A 397 -16.59 -24.58 -26.86
C ALA A 397 -15.80 -23.40 -27.41
N THR A 398 -14.89 -22.85 -26.63
CA THR A 398 -14.03 -21.76 -27.06
C THR A 398 -12.58 -22.11 -26.79
N GLY A 399 -11.75 -21.94 -27.80
CA GLY A 399 -10.31 -22.17 -27.71
C GLY A 399 -9.52 -20.99 -28.28
N GLN A 400 -8.25 -20.88 -27.91
CA GLN A 400 -7.38 -19.86 -28.42
C GLN A 400 -6.01 -20.43 -28.76
N VAL A 401 -5.47 -20.05 -29.91
CA VAL A 401 -4.15 -20.47 -30.37
C VAL A 401 -3.31 -19.23 -30.62
N VAL A 402 -2.11 -19.19 -30.06
CA VAL A 402 -1.12 -18.14 -30.35
C VAL A 402 -0.42 -18.51 -31.66
N LYS A 403 -0.69 -17.72 -32.71
CA LYS A 403 -0.03 -17.90 -34.03
C LYS A 403 1.33 -17.24 -34.09
N PHE A 404 1.44 -16.09 -33.44
CA PHE A 404 2.68 -15.34 -33.30
C PHE A 404 2.68 -14.64 -31.94
N PRO A 405 3.64 -14.93 -31.06
CA PRO A 405 3.64 -14.41 -29.71
C PRO A 405 3.95 -12.90 -29.65
N GLY A 406 4.70 -12.35 -30.62
CA GLY A 406 5.07 -10.93 -30.60
C GLY A 406 5.69 -10.52 -29.27
N PHE A 407 5.25 -9.41 -28.71
CA PHE A 407 5.75 -8.90 -27.43
C PHE A 407 5.54 -9.88 -26.24
N LEU A 408 4.55 -10.78 -26.32
CA LEU A 408 4.30 -11.78 -25.26
C LEU A 408 5.47 -12.77 -25.06
N ALA A 409 6.35 -12.90 -26.05
CA ALA A 409 7.59 -13.69 -25.91
C ALA A 409 8.54 -13.11 -24.84
N LEU A 410 8.42 -11.81 -24.53
CA LEU A 410 9.27 -11.12 -23.57
C LEU A 410 8.50 -10.71 -22.31
N TYR A 411 7.27 -10.22 -22.47
CA TYR A 411 6.53 -9.58 -21.40
C TYR A 411 5.02 -9.84 -21.50
N GLU A 412 4.46 -10.32 -20.42
CA GLU A 412 3.02 -10.41 -20.20
C GLU A 412 2.65 -9.64 -18.93
N GLU A 413 1.50 -8.99 -18.91
CA GLU A 413 1.07 -8.23 -17.75
C GLU A 413 0.61 -9.10 -16.60
N GLY A 414 0.84 -8.64 -15.36
CA GLY A 414 0.30 -9.26 -14.18
C GLY A 414 -1.22 -9.02 -14.05
N ILE A 415 -1.94 -10.00 -13.53
CA ILE A 415 -3.36 -9.93 -13.21
C ILE A 415 -3.54 -10.04 -11.70
N ASP A 416 -4.48 -9.23 -11.14
CA ASP A 416 -4.76 -9.25 -9.69
C ASP A 416 -5.52 -10.52 -9.29
N ASP A 417 -6.45 -10.98 -10.14
CA ASP A 417 -7.26 -12.18 -9.93
C ASP A 417 -7.26 -12.98 -11.24
N LYS A 418 -6.95 -14.26 -11.17
CA LYS A 418 -6.96 -15.14 -12.34
C LYS A 418 -8.40 -15.43 -12.74
N ASP A 419 -8.79 -14.98 -13.92
CA ASP A 419 -9.98 -15.53 -14.59
C ASP A 419 -9.62 -16.85 -15.23
N ASP A 420 -10.35 -17.91 -14.92
CA ASP A 420 -10.13 -19.29 -15.42
C ASP A 420 -10.47 -19.47 -16.93
N GLU A 421 -10.75 -18.39 -17.64
CA GLU A 421 -11.12 -18.45 -19.07
C GLU A 421 -9.93 -18.47 -20.07
N ASN A 422 -8.78 -18.95 -19.68
CA ASN A 422 -7.72 -19.21 -20.65
C ASN A 422 -8.08 -20.45 -21.48
N GLY A 423 -8.60 -20.17 -22.67
CA GLY A 423 -9.13 -21.14 -23.60
C GLY A 423 -8.19 -22.32 -23.87
N ALA A 424 -8.70 -23.51 -23.59
CA ALA A 424 -8.04 -24.78 -23.97
C ALA A 424 -7.83 -24.83 -25.50
N LEU A 425 -6.86 -25.65 -25.91
CA LEU A 425 -6.65 -25.94 -27.34
C LEU A 425 -7.83 -26.82 -27.83
N LEU A 426 -8.58 -26.34 -28.82
CA LEU A 426 -9.65 -27.13 -29.42
C LEU A 426 -9.11 -28.00 -30.56
N PRO A 427 -9.63 -29.24 -30.74
CA PRO A 427 -9.36 -30.03 -31.93
C PRO A 427 -9.90 -29.34 -33.19
N ALA A 428 -9.30 -29.62 -34.33
CA ALA A 428 -9.83 -29.14 -35.61
C ALA A 428 -11.17 -29.85 -35.91
N MET A 429 -12.21 -29.04 -36.07
CA MET A 429 -13.58 -29.49 -36.34
C MET A 429 -14.16 -28.72 -37.51
N ASP A 430 -15.01 -29.41 -38.26
CA ASP A 430 -15.80 -28.83 -39.36
C ASP A 430 -17.29 -28.93 -39.05
N LYS A 431 -18.10 -28.11 -39.75
CA LYS A 431 -19.56 -28.18 -39.61
C LYS A 431 -20.05 -29.58 -40.00
N GLY A 432 -20.89 -30.14 -39.13
CA GLY A 432 -21.42 -31.51 -39.30
C GLY A 432 -20.61 -32.60 -38.59
N ASP A 433 -19.41 -32.29 -38.06
CA ASP A 433 -18.69 -33.24 -37.23
C ASP A 433 -19.51 -33.62 -35.98
N VAL A 434 -19.36 -34.86 -35.52
CA VAL A 434 -20.08 -35.41 -34.37
C VAL A 434 -19.07 -35.81 -33.29
N PRO A 435 -18.65 -34.89 -32.43
CA PRO A 435 -17.76 -35.22 -31.31
C PRO A 435 -18.39 -36.21 -30.34
N ALA A 436 -17.61 -37.15 -29.83
CA ALA A 436 -18.08 -38.08 -28.82
C ALA A 436 -18.24 -37.41 -27.45
N LYS A 437 -19.43 -37.48 -26.87
CA LYS A 437 -19.71 -37.02 -25.51
C LYS A 437 -19.22 -38.11 -24.53
N LYS A 438 -18.35 -37.73 -23.57
CA LYS A 438 -17.76 -38.63 -22.57
C LYS A 438 -18.44 -38.52 -21.22
N ALA A 439 -18.77 -37.31 -20.78
CA ALA A 439 -19.45 -37.03 -19.52
C ALA A 439 -20.16 -35.70 -19.60
N VAL A 440 -21.12 -35.49 -18.71
CA VAL A 440 -21.79 -34.20 -18.52
C VAL A 440 -21.80 -33.84 -17.02
N ASP A 441 -21.10 -32.79 -16.69
CA ASP A 441 -20.97 -32.28 -15.33
C ASP A 441 -21.91 -31.09 -15.09
N LYS A 442 -22.54 -31.02 -13.91
CA LYS A 442 -23.16 -29.79 -13.40
C LYS A 442 -22.24 -29.19 -12.33
N LEU A 443 -21.98 -27.92 -12.44
CA LEU A 443 -21.10 -27.20 -11.53
C LEU A 443 -21.90 -26.10 -10.81
N GLN A 444 -21.82 -26.12 -9.48
CA GLN A 444 -22.41 -25.11 -8.62
C GLN A 444 -21.48 -23.90 -8.53
N HIS A 445 -22.06 -22.71 -8.64
CA HIS A 445 -21.34 -21.46 -8.51
C HIS A 445 -22.14 -20.51 -7.63
N PHE A 446 -21.41 -19.59 -7.01
CA PHE A 446 -22.00 -18.44 -6.31
C PHE A 446 -21.40 -17.18 -6.88
N THR A 447 -22.23 -16.14 -7.05
CA THR A 447 -21.68 -14.82 -7.39
C THR A 447 -20.75 -14.36 -6.29
N GLN A 448 -19.64 -13.73 -6.68
CA GLN A 448 -18.63 -13.26 -5.75
C GLN A 448 -18.75 -11.73 -5.57
N PRO A 449 -18.51 -11.20 -4.36
CA PRO A 449 -18.41 -9.76 -4.17
C PRO A 449 -17.20 -9.21 -4.93
N PRO A 450 -17.16 -7.88 -5.19
CA PRO A 450 -15.97 -7.27 -5.75
C PRO A 450 -14.78 -7.53 -4.82
N PRO A 451 -13.58 -7.84 -5.36
CA PRO A 451 -12.42 -8.12 -4.54
C PRO A 451 -11.97 -6.87 -3.75
N ARG A 452 -11.44 -7.08 -2.54
CA ARG A 452 -10.79 -6.01 -1.78
C ARG A 452 -9.61 -5.45 -2.56
N TYR A 453 -9.33 -4.17 -2.36
CA TYR A 453 -8.19 -3.54 -2.99
C TYR A 453 -6.87 -4.19 -2.55
N SER A 454 -6.02 -4.50 -3.52
CA SER A 454 -4.57 -4.66 -3.34
C SER A 454 -3.88 -3.30 -3.43
N GLU A 455 -2.57 -3.21 -3.15
CA GLU A 455 -1.84 -1.96 -3.42
C GLU A 455 -1.94 -1.59 -4.90
N ALA A 456 -1.81 -2.55 -5.80
CA ALA A 456 -1.92 -2.35 -7.24
C ALA A 456 -3.29 -1.79 -7.65
N SER A 457 -4.38 -2.43 -7.22
CA SER A 457 -5.72 -2.00 -7.61
C SER A 457 -6.14 -0.70 -6.94
N LEU A 458 -5.62 -0.39 -5.73
CA LEU A 458 -5.86 0.91 -5.09
C LEU A 458 -5.15 2.05 -5.82
N VAL A 459 -3.87 1.87 -6.17
CA VAL A 459 -3.12 2.87 -6.97
C VAL A 459 -3.81 3.11 -8.31
N LYS A 460 -4.21 2.04 -9.00
CA LYS A 460 -4.98 2.14 -10.24
C LYS A 460 -6.26 2.94 -10.06
N ARG A 461 -7.02 2.67 -8.99
CA ARG A 461 -8.29 3.37 -8.72
C ARG A 461 -8.08 4.85 -8.40
N LEU A 462 -7.04 5.18 -7.63
CA LEU A 462 -6.68 6.57 -7.34
C LEU A 462 -6.32 7.34 -8.63
N GLU A 463 -5.51 6.73 -9.50
CA GLU A 463 -5.15 7.29 -10.80
C GLU A 463 -6.39 7.52 -11.69
N GLU A 464 -7.28 6.52 -11.82
CA GLU A 464 -8.54 6.63 -12.59
C GLU A 464 -9.44 7.77 -12.10
N LEU A 465 -9.43 8.04 -10.82
CA LEU A 465 -10.21 9.12 -10.19
C LEU A 465 -9.50 10.48 -10.20
N GLY A 466 -8.24 10.56 -10.66
CA GLY A 466 -7.44 11.78 -10.61
C GLY A 466 -7.00 12.20 -9.19
N ILE A 467 -7.00 11.27 -8.23
CA ILE A 467 -6.72 11.51 -6.81
C ILE A 467 -5.27 11.14 -6.50
N GLY A 468 -4.50 12.12 -6.04
CA GLY A 468 -3.05 11.98 -5.87
C GLY A 468 -2.29 12.15 -7.20
N ARG A 469 -0.97 12.07 -7.12
CA ARG A 469 -0.03 12.23 -8.25
C ARG A 469 1.14 11.25 -8.09
N PRO A 470 1.99 11.05 -9.08
CA PRO A 470 3.14 10.14 -9.00
C PRO A 470 3.98 10.26 -7.73
N SER A 471 4.15 11.47 -7.22
CA SER A 471 4.90 11.74 -5.98
C SER A 471 4.18 11.28 -4.69
N THR A 472 2.87 11.00 -4.71
CA THR A 472 2.07 10.83 -3.49
C THR A 472 1.45 9.45 -3.28
N TYR A 473 1.27 8.61 -4.31
CA TYR A 473 0.60 7.31 -4.14
C TYR A 473 1.21 6.45 -3.03
N ALA A 474 2.52 6.29 -3.05
CA ALA A 474 3.22 5.49 -2.05
C ALA A 474 3.08 6.04 -0.62
N SER A 475 3.16 7.38 -0.46
CA SER A 475 3.04 8.04 0.84
C SER A 475 1.62 7.97 1.41
N ILE A 476 0.59 8.11 0.56
CA ILE A 476 -0.82 7.96 0.95
C ILE A 476 -1.04 6.58 1.57
N ILE A 477 -0.64 5.51 0.86
CA ILE A 477 -0.81 4.13 1.32
C ILE A 477 -0.04 3.89 2.63
N GLN A 478 1.20 4.39 2.70
CA GLN A 478 2.03 4.23 3.89
C GLN A 478 1.41 4.91 5.12
N VAL A 479 0.87 6.11 4.97
CA VAL A 479 0.20 6.83 6.07
C VAL A 479 -1.02 6.07 6.58
N LEU A 480 -1.83 5.45 5.72
CA LEU A 480 -2.98 4.64 6.14
C LEU A 480 -2.55 3.46 7.03
N LYS A 481 -1.44 2.80 6.66
CA LYS A 481 -0.85 1.70 7.46
C LYS A 481 -0.27 2.20 8.78
N ASP A 482 0.52 3.27 8.76
CA ASP A 482 1.18 3.83 9.96
C ASP A 482 0.17 4.37 10.99
N ARG A 483 -0.96 4.88 10.52
CA ARG A 483 -2.06 5.31 11.36
C ARG A 483 -2.92 4.16 11.88
N ALA A 484 -2.70 2.93 11.39
CA ALA A 484 -3.52 1.76 11.65
C ALA A 484 -5.01 2.02 11.32
N TYR A 485 -5.27 2.72 10.22
CA TYR A 485 -6.62 2.87 9.66
C TYR A 485 -6.98 1.68 8.78
N VAL A 486 -5.97 0.99 8.28
CA VAL A 486 -6.09 -0.24 7.50
C VAL A 486 -5.05 -1.26 7.96
N ARG A 487 -5.37 -2.54 7.81
CA ARG A 487 -4.42 -3.65 7.86
C ARG A 487 -4.33 -4.31 6.50
N VAL A 488 -3.26 -5.04 6.28
CA VAL A 488 -3.02 -5.78 5.03
C VAL A 488 -2.90 -7.27 5.37
N GLU A 489 -3.77 -8.08 4.77
CA GLU A 489 -3.75 -9.54 4.89
C GLU A 489 -3.79 -10.15 3.48
N LYS A 490 -2.91 -11.10 3.20
CA LYS A 490 -2.80 -11.75 1.89
C LYS A 490 -2.82 -10.74 0.72
N ASN A 491 -2.07 -9.64 0.89
CA ASN A 491 -1.97 -8.54 -0.08
C ASN A 491 -3.29 -7.79 -0.36
N ARG A 492 -4.26 -7.82 0.58
CA ARG A 492 -5.53 -7.09 0.48
C ARG A 492 -5.70 -6.15 1.66
N PHE A 493 -6.26 -4.96 1.40
CA PHE A 493 -6.58 -3.99 2.43
C PHE A 493 -7.89 -4.32 3.13
N PHE A 494 -7.89 -4.18 4.44
CA PHE A 494 -9.06 -4.24 5.29
C PHE A 494 -9.13 -2.96 6.11
N ALA A 495 -10.28 -2.34 6.16
CA ALA A 495 -10.48 -1.17 7.01
C ALA A 495 -10.55 -1.57 8.48
N GLU A 496 -9.74 -0.92 9.31
CA GLU A 496 -9.82 -1.05 10.77
C GLU A 496 -10.96 -0.22 11.37
N GLU A 497 -11.35 -0.52 12.60
CA GLU A 497 -12.42 0.19 13.30
C GLU A 497 -12.24 1.71 13.30
N SER A 498 -11.01 2.15 13.58
CA SER A 498 -10.67 3.57 13.59
C SER A 498 -10.78 4.22 12.20
N GLY A 499 -10.45 3.47 11.14
CA GLY A 499 -10.60 3.91 9.76
C GLY A 499 -12.06 4.05 9.36
N ARG A 500 -12.88 3.07 9.69
CA ARG A 500 -14.34 3.08 9.41
C ARG A 500 -15.05 4.23 10.14
N LEU A 501 -14.70 4.43 11.40
CA LEU A 501 -15.28 5.51 12.21
C LEU A 501 -14.85 6.88 11.69
N LEU A 502 -13.58 7.05 11.33
CA LEU A 502 -13.08 8.28 10.72
C LEU A 502 -13.79 8.58 9.40
N THR A 503 -13.92 7.57 8.54
CA THR A 503 -14.64 7.74 7.25
C THR A 503 -16.09 8.14 7.46
N ALA A 504 -16.81 7.46 8.36
CA ALA A 504 -18.20 7.81 8.68
C ALA A 504 -18.34 9.24 9.22
N PHE A 505 -17.40 9.68 10.08
CA PHE A 505 -17.38 11.04 10.58
C PHE A 505 -17.16 12.05 9.44
N LEU A 506 -16.20 11.78 8.56
CA LEU A 506 -15.91 12.70 7.46
C LEU A 506 -17.04 12.72 6.42
N GLU A 507 -17.64 11.60 6.09
CA GLU A 507 -18.80 11.51 5.20
C GLU A 507 -20.02 12.25 5.78
N ARG A 508 -20.21 12.25 7.10
CA ARG A 508 -21.38 12.88 7.74
C ARG A 508 -21.21 14.39 7.96
N PHE A 509 -19.99 14.83 8.29
CA PHE A 509 -19.75 16.22 8.71
C PHE A 509 -18.91 17.04 7.72
N PHE A 510 -18.17 16.35 6.81
CA PHE A 510 -17.23 16.94 5.86
C PHE A 510 -17.36 16.28 4.47
N ASP A 511 -18.56 15.86 4.08
CA ASP A 511 -18.89 15.10 2.88
C ASP A 511 -18.23 15.66 1.60
N ARG A 512 -18.35 16.98 1.39
CA ARG A 512 -17.74 17.71 0.27
C ARG A 512 -16.24 17.49 0.20
N TYR A 513 -15.54 17.57 1.36
CA TYR A 513 -14.07 17.55 1.43
C TYR A 513 -13.47 16.14 1.31
N VAL A 514 -14.30 15.11 1.33
CA VAL A 514 -13.92 13.73 1.05
C VAL A 514 -14.61 13.18 -0.20
N ALA A 515 -15.30 14.02 -0.97
CA ALA A 515 -15.81 13.67 -2.27
C ALA A 515 -14.68 13.48 -3.29
N TYR A 516 -14.83 12.50 -4.16
CA TYR A 516 -13.82 12.17 -5.17
C TYR A 516 -13.58 13.31 -6.14
N ASP A 517 -14.66 13.87 -6.70
CA ASP A 517 -14.60 14.97 -7.67
C ASP A 517 -13.99 16.24 -7.06
N PHE A 518 -14.31 16.53 -5.81
CA PHE A 518 -13.73 17.70 -5.12
C PHE A 518 -12.22 17.54 -4.92
N THR A 519 -11.77 16.35 -4.53
CA THR A 519 -10.34 16.09 -4.32
C THR A 519 -9.58 16.08 -5.63
N ALA A 520 -10.14 15.46 -6.67
CA ALA A 520 -9.58 15.49 -8.04
C ALA A 520 -9.50 16.92 -8.57
N GLY A 521 -10.57 17.70 -8.41
CA GLY A 521 -10.58 19.11 -8.84
C GLY A 521 -9.54 19.98 -8.15
N LEU A 522 -9.23 19.72 -6.86
CA LEU A 522 -8.12 20.41 -6.18
C LEU A 522 -6.75 19.99 -6.73
N GLU A 523 -6.56 18.70 -7.09
CA GLU A 523 -5.32 18.25 -7.73
C GLU A 523 -5.16 18.91 -9.14
N ASP A 524 -6.25 19.03 -9.89
CA ASP A 524 -6.24 19.72 -11.20
C ASP A 524 -5.90 21.20 -11.04
N GLN A 525 -6.47 21.91 -10.04
CA GLN A 525 -6.12 23.29 -9.74
C GLN A 525 -4.64 23.46 -9.36
N LEU A 526 -4.05 22.49 -8.63
CA LEU A 526 -2.62 22.50 -8.32
C LEU A 526 -1.76 22.31 -9.59
N ASP A 527 -2.25 21.55 -10.56
CA ASP A 527 -1.58 21.39 -11.84
C ASP A 527 -1.72 22.66 -12.72
N GLU A 528 -2.89 23.34 -12.69
CA GLU A 528 -3.10 24.66 -13.33
C GLU A 528 -2.15 25.73 -12.75
N ILE A 529 -1.91 25.73 -11.42
CA ILE A 529 -0.91 26.61 -10.81
C ILE A 529 0.48 26.32 -11.39
N SER A 530 0.87 25.04 -11.45
CA SER A 530 2.16 24.67 -12.05
C SER A 530 2.30 25.05 -13.50
N ALA A 531 1.19 25.22 -14.28
CA ALA A 531 1.17 25.70 -15.66
C ALA A 531 1.21 27.24 -15.78
N GLY A 532 1.16 27.94 -14.66
CA GLY A 532 0.99 29.39 -14.67
C GLY A 532 -0.43 29.84 -15.07
N GLU A 533 -1.40 28.92 -15.11
CA GLU A 533 -2.79 29.20 -15.51
C GLU A 533 -3.70 29.65 -14.34
N ALA A 534 -3.28 29.38 -13.09
CA ALA A 534 -4.03 29.73 -11.90
C ALA A 534 -3.15 30.38 -10.83
N ASP A 535 -3.71 31.36 -10.10
CA ASP A 535 -3.06 32.01 -8.98
C ASP A 535 -3.24 31.17 -7.69
N TRP A 536 -2.13 30.79 -7.06
CA TRP A 536 -2.11 29.89 -5.93
C TRP A 536 -2.83 30.46 -4.69
N GLN A 537 -2.77 31.79 -4.44
CA GLN A 537 -3.42 32.44 -3.30
C GLN A 537 -4.94 32.44 -3.48
N ARG A 538 -5.42 32.63 -4.72
CA ARG A 538 -6.86 32.56 -5.02
C ARG A 538 -7.42 31.16 -4.82
N VAL A 539 -6.67 30.13 -5.23
CA VAL A 539 -7.07 28.74 -5.00
C VAL A 539 -7.16 28.43 -3.50
N LEU A 540 -6.17 28.84 -2.73
CA LEU A 540 -6.19 28.69 -1.26
C LEU A 540 -7.32 29.47 -0.60
N ALA A 541 -7.55 30.71 -1.02
CA ALA A 541 -8.62 31.55 -0.47
C ALA A 541 -10.01 30.99 -0.75
N ALA A 542 -10.24 30.46 -1.95
CA ALA A 542 -11.50 29.80 -2.30
C ALA A 542 -11.75 28.55 -1.44
N PHE A 543 -10.74 27.71 -1.24
CA PHE A 543 -10.82 26.57 -0.34
C PHE A 543 -11.07 26.99 1.11
N TRP A 544 -10.28 27.90 1.65
CA TRP A 544 -10.28 28.28 3.06
C TRP A 544 -11.56 28.97 3.50
N ARG A 545 -12.14 29.80 2.62
CA ARG A 545 -13.40 30.54 2.84
C ARG A 545 -14.53 29.59 3.25
N ASP A 546 -14.58 28.39 2.67
CA ASP A 546 -15.62 27.41 2.92
C ASP A 546 -15.22 26.43 4.03
N PHE A 547 -13.93 26.06 4.11
CA PHE A 547 -13.44 25.03 5.02
C PHE A 547 -13.36 25.50 6.49
N LYS A 548 -12.88 26.73 6.73
CA LYS A 548 -12.75 27.30 8.09
C LYS A 548 -14.10 27.39 8.83
N PRO A 549 -15.17 27.96 8.26
CA PRO A 549 -16.48 28.01 8.93
C PRO A 549 -17.04 26.60 9.19
N LYS A 550 -16.87 25.66 8.26
CA LYS A 550 -17.35 24.31 8.43
C LYS A 550 -16.67 23.58 9.60
N THR A 551 -15.37 23.76 9.74
CA THR A 551 -14.64 23.18 10.89
C THR A 551 -15.05 23.82 12.20
N ALA A 552 -15.33 25.15 12.24
CA ALA A 552 -15.84 25.85 13.41
C ALA A 552 -17.24 25.34 13.81
N GLU A 553 -18.16 25.20 12.86
CA GLU A 553 -19.50 24.62 13.06
C GLU A 553 -19.44 23.25 13.76
N VAL A 554 -18.59 22.35 13.24
CA VAL A 554 -18.45 21.01 13.83
C VAL A 554 -17.74 21.07 15.20
N MET A 555 -16.82 22.02 15.38
CA MET A 555 -16.14 22.20 16.66
C MET A 555 -17.08 22.66 17.78
N GLU A 556 -18.15 23.40 17.50
CA GLU A 556 -19.14 23.84 18.46
C GLU A 556 -20.10 22.72 18.91
N GLN A 557 -20.34 21.71 18.07
CA GLN A 557 -21.21 20.60 18.41
C GLN A 557 -20.69 19.81 19.62
N LYS A 558 -21.60 19.27 20.44
CA LYS A 558 -21.20 18.39 21.57
C LYS A 558 -20.75 17.02 21.07
N PRO A 559 -19.73 16.40 21.69
CA PRO A 559 -19.32 15.04 21.33
C PRO A 559 -20.44 13.99 21.41
N SER A 560 -21.41 14.17 22.34
CA SER A 560 -22.60 13.34 22.47
C SER A 560 -23.48 13.37 21.20
N ASP A 561 -23.68 14.58 20.65
CA ASP A 561 -24.55 14.80 19.51
C ASP A 561 -23.90 14.23 18.23
N ILE A 562 -22.60 14.43 18.09
CA ILE A 562 -21.81 13.80 17.03
C ILE A 562 -21.88 12.27 17.12
N THR A 563 -21.73 11.70 18.31
CA THR A 563 -21.84 10.25 18.49
C THR A 563 -23.25 9.75 18.15
N ALA A 564 -24.30 10.50 18.52
CA ALA A 564 -25.67 10.15 18.17
C ALA A 564 -25.94 10.23 16.65
N GLU A 565 -25.39 11.22 15.96
CA GLU A 565 -25.48 11.30 14.51
C GLU A 565 -24.71 10.17 13.81
N LEU A 566 -23.53 9.81 14.32
CA LEU A 566 -22.78 8.66 13.82
C LEU A 566 -23.50 7.33 14.08
N ASP A 567 -24.17 7.19 15.24
CA ASP A 567 -24.99 6.02 15.55
C ASP A 567 -26.14 5.82 14.54
N LYS A 568 -26.78 6.93 14.13
CA LYS A 568 -27.81 6.89 13.07
C LYS A 568 -27.22 6.57 11.71
N PHE A 569 -26.11 7.25 11.36
CA PHE A 569 -25.45 7.06 10.06
C PHE A 569 -24.92 5.64 9.86
N LEU A 570 -24.37 5.06 10.92
CA LEU A 570 -23.80 3.71 10.91
C LEU A 570 -24.81 2.62 11.25
N ALA A 571 -26.07 2.97 11.55
CA ALA A 571 -27.10 2.00 11.96
C ALA A 571 -27.26 0.81 10.98
N PRO A 572 -27.31 0.99 9.66
CA PRO A 572 -27.43 -0.15 8.74
C PRO A 572 -26.24 -1.12 8.84
N TYR A 573 -25.05 -0.62 9.14
CA TYR A 573 -23.85 -1.42 9.33
C TYR A 573 -23.81 -2.06 10.73
N LEU A 574 -24.05 -1.26 11.79
CA LEU A 574 -23.96 -1.73 13.16
C LEU A 574 -25.09 -2.66 13.55
N PHE A 575 -26.28 -2.44 13.00
CA PHE A 575 -27.53 -3.13 13.35
C PHE A 575 -28.26 -3.58 12.09
N PRO A 576 -27.68 -4.51 11.30
CA PRO A 576 -28.33 -5.03 10.11
C PRO A 576 -29.66 -5.71 10.48
N GLU A 577 -30.62 -5.67 9.56
CA GLU A 577 -31.90 -6.35 9.72
C GLU A 577 -31.72 -7.84 9.97
N ARG A 578 -32.45 -8.38 10.93
CA ARG A 578 -32.42 -9.81 11.25
C ARG A 578 -33.45 -10.56 10.39
N GLU A 579 -33.13 -11.78 10.02
CA GLU A 579 -34.01 -12.63 9.21
C GLU A 579 -35.37 -12.93 9.90
N ASP A 580 -35.40 -12.93 11.24
CA ASP A 580 -36.57 -13.13 12.07
C ASP A 580 -37.44 -11.87 12.27
N GLY A 581 -37.03 -10.73 11.67
CA GLY A 581 -37.72 -9.43 11.79
C GLY A 581 -37.58 -8.77 13.18
N SER A 582 -36.81 -9.32 14.10
CA SER A 582 -36.59 -8.74 15.42
C SER A 582 -35.73 -7.47 15.36
N ASP A 583 -35.97 -6.51 16.27
CA ASP A 583 -35.19 -5.27 16.34
C ASP A 583 -33.70 -5.59 16.65
N PRO A 584 -32.78 -5.34 15.73
CA PRO A 584 -31.35 -5.67 15.91
C PRO A 584 -30.69 -4.85 17.01
N ARG A 585 -31.34 -3.80 17.51
CA ARG A 585 -30.85 -2.98 18.62
C ARG A 585 -31.20 -3.53 20.00
N ILE A 586 -32.02 -4.53 20.12
CA ILE A 586 -32.34 -5.11 21.42
C ILE A 586 -31.09 -5.78 22.00
N CYS A 587 -30.77 -5.41 23.23
CA CYS A 587 -29.61 -5.96 23.93
C CYS A 587 -29.78 -7.47 24.20
N PRO A 588 -28.88 -8.33 23.74
CA PRO A 588 -29.01 -9.79 23.92
C PRO A 588 -28.83 -10.23 25.38
N LYS A 589 -28.24 -9.39 26.25
CA LYS A 589 -28.03 -9.72 27.66
C LYS A 589 -29.22 -9.41 28.57
N CYS A 590 -29.83 -8.25 28.42
CA CYS A 590 -30.96 -7.85 29.28
C CYS A 590 -32.31 -7.83 28.57
N SER A 591 -32.36 -7.99 27.26
CA SER A 591 -33.55 -8.04 26.41
C SER A 591 -34.49 -6.80 26.50
N THR A 592 -34.15 -5.80 27.31
CA THR A 592 -34.95 -4.58 27.53
C THR A 592 -34.27 -3.31 27.09
N GLY A 593 -32.92 -3.25 27.17
CA GLY A 593 -32.12 -2.11 26.73
C GLY A 593 -31.88 -2.11 25.24
N LYS A 594 -31.61 -0.93 24.67
CA LYS A 594 -31.23 -0.76 23.26
C LYS A 594 -29.74 -0.56 23.12
N LEU A 595 -29.16 -1.17 22.09
CA LEU A 595 -27.78 -1.01 21.73
C LEU A 595 -27.57 0.31 20.96
N ALA A 596 -26.54 1.05 21.31
CA ALA A 596 -26.16 2.29 20.64
C ALA A 596 -24.63 2.46 20.61
N LEU A 597 -24.15 3.21 19.64
CA LEU A 597 -22.75 3.62 19.56
C LEU A 597 -22.40 4.53 20.73
N ARG A 598 -21.27 4.29 21.37
CA ARG A 598 -20.71 5.10 22.45
C ARG A 598 -19.25 5.40 22.21
N GLY A 599 -18.84 6.59 22.59
CA GLY A 599 -17.42 6.98 22.61
C GLY A 599 -16.77 6.56 23.92
N GLY A 600 -15.61 5.90 23.83
CA GLY A 600 -14.80 5.57 24.99
C GLY A 600 -13.36 6.07 24.85
N ARG A 601 -12.57 5.99 25.93
CA ARG A 601 -11.17 6.45 25.93
C ARG A 601 -10.30 5.82 24.83
N PHE A 602 -10.66 4.61 24.40
CA PHE A 602 -9.88 3.81 23.44
C PHE A 602 -10.53 3.69 22.05
N GLY A 603 -11.61 4.41 21.80
CA GLY A 603 -12.36 4.39 20.54
C GLY A 603 -13.86 4.24 20.76
N ALA A 604 -14.60 4.04 19.68
CA ALA A 604 -16.04 3.81 19.74
C ALA A 604 -16.36 2.34 19.96
N PHE A 605 -17.46 2.07 20.65
CA PHE A 605 -17.98 0.72 20.91
C PHE A 605 -19.51 0.76 20.98
N VAL A 606 -20.15 -0.37 20.83
CA VAL A 606 -21.60 -0.48 21.00
C VAL A 606 -21.90 -0.93 22.42
N ALA A 607 -22.81 -0.22 23.11
CA ALA A 607 -23.19 -0.52 24.48
C ALA A 607 -24.70 -0.51 24.68
N CYS A 608 -25.15 -1.20 25.72
CA CYS A 608 -26.56 -1.19 26.14
C CYS A 608 -26.94 0.14 26.81
N SER A 609 -28.15 0.61 26.53
CA SER A 609 -28.75 1.83 27.16
C SER A 609 -28.98 1.68 28.65
N ASN A 610 -29.11 0.45 29.17
CA ASN A 610 -29.39 0.16 30.57
C ASN A 610 -28.12 0.10 31.44
N TYR A 611 -27.05 0.76 31.01
CA TYR A 611 -25.89 0.93 31.90
C TYR A 611 -26.24 1.89 33.07
N PRO A 612 -25.86 1.59 34.31
CA PRO A 612 -24.88 0.58 34.77
C PRO A 612 -25.46 -0.81 35.07
N GLU A 613 -26.77 -1.02 35.06
CA GLU A 613 -27.43 -2.28 35.40
C GLU A 613 -27.08 -3.39 34.41
N CYS A 614 -27.01 -3.03 33.13
CA CYS A 614 -26.54 -3.90 32.07
C CYS A 614 -25.20 -3.42 31.51
N LYS A 615 -24.15 -4.18 31.71
CA LYS A 615 -22.79 -3.87 31.25
C LYS A 615 -22.45 -4.52 29.90
N PHE A 616 -23.47 -4.81 29.07
CA PHE A 616 -23.21 -5.38 27.76
C PHE A 616 -22.52 -4.37 26.85
N THR A 617 -21.40 -4.78 26.25
CA THR A 617 -20.67 -4.04 25.23
C THR A 617 -20.23 -4.99 24.12
N ARG A 618 -20.10 -4.50 22.90
CA ARG A 618 -19.42 -5.18 21.80
C ARG A 618 -18.52 -4.24 21.02
N LYS A 619 -17.52 -4.79 20.35
CA LYS A 619 -16.64 -4.00 19.50
C LYS A 619 -17.39 -3.41 18.30
N PHE A 620 -16.89 -2.28 17.81
CA PHE A 620 -17.45 -1.60 16.64
C PHE A 620 -17.44 -2.48 15.38
N ALA A 621 -16.39 -3.28 15.15
CA ALA A 621 -16.20 -4.09 13.94
C ALA A 621 -16.96 -5.43 13.89
N GLN A 622 -17.87 -5.70 14.82
CA GLN A 622 -18.67 -6.94 14.83
C GLN A 622 -20.15 -6.64 14.55
N PRO A 623 -20.55 -6.43 13.27
CA PRO A 623 -21.97 -6.26 12.94
C PRO A 623 -22.69 -7.61 13.01
N GLY A 624 -23.84 -7.62 13.69
CA GLY A 624 -24.89 -8.66 13.53
C GLY A 624 -24.64 -10.06 14.08
N GLY A 625 -23.49 -10.39 14.65
CA GLY A 625 -23.21 -11.74 15.12
C GLY A 625 -23.88 -12.05 16.46
N ALA A 626 -24.79 -13.02 16.49
CA ALA A 626 -25.30 -13.62 17.73
C ALA A 626 -24.20 -14.39 18.51
N ASP A 627 -23.08 -14.72 17.86
CA ASP A 627 -21.97 -15.50 18.42
C ASP A 627 -20.75 -14.65 18.86
N GLY A 628 -20.86 -13.32 18.76
CA GLY A 628 -19.81 -12.40 19.22
C GLY A 628 -19.93 -12.03 20.69
N MET A 629 -20.20 -12.95 21.58
CA MET A 629 -19.93 -12.78 23.01
C MET A 629 -18.41 -12.78 23.23
N THR A 630 -17.73 -11.70 22.82
CA THR A 630 -16.55 -11.32 23.59
C THR A 630 -17.08 -10.71 24.87
N SER A 631 -17.35 -11.58 25.83
CA SER A 631 -17.37 -11.15 27.21
C SER A 631 -16.06 -10.42 27.45
N ASP A 632 -16.05 -9.10 27.74
CA ASP A 632 -14.96 -8.45 28.45
C ASP A 632 -14.85 -8.98 29.91
N GLY A 633 -15.43 -10.14 30.15
CA GLY A 633 -15.15 -10.96 31.28
C GLY A 633 -13.97 -11.90 30.94
N PRO A 634 -13.21 -12.30 31.93
CA PRO A 634 -12.15 -13.28 31.74
C PRO A 634 -12.73 -14.55 31.10
N GLU A 635 -12.22 -14.95 29.95
CA GLU A 635 -12.52 -16.26 29.37
C GLU A 635 -11.80 -17.29 30.22
N VAL A 636 -12.54 -18.08 30.99
CA VAL A 636 -11.97 -19.15 31.82
C VAL A 636 -11.51 -20.28 30.89
N LEU A 637 -10.19 -20.47 30.81
CA LEU A 637 -9.58 -21.53 30.02
C LEU A 637 -9.57 -22.89 30.78
N GLY A 638 -9.66 -22.82 32.09
CA GLY A 638 -9.64 -23.96 32.97
C GLY A 638 -8.89 -23.71 34.29
N THR A 639 -8.50 -24.77 35.00
CA THR A 639 -7.73 -24.71 36.25
C THR A 639 -6.31 -25.22 36.04
N HIS A 640 -5.35 -24.57 36.69
CA HIS A 640 -3.95 -25.01 36.67
C HIS A 640 -3.80 -26.38 37.29
N PRO A 641 -3.18 -27.37 36.62
CA PRO A 641 -3.18 -28.76 37.06
C PRO A 641 -2.48 -29.00 38.40
N GLU A 642 -1.51 -28.16 38.77
CA GLU A 642 -0.77 -28.32 40.03
C GLU A 642 -1.29 -27.41 41.14
N THR A 643 -1.74 -26.20 40.85
CA THR A 643 -2.15 -25.23 41.88
C THR A 643 -3.65 -25.16 42.10
N GLY A 644 -4.47 -25.72 41.19
CA GLY A 644 -5.93 -25.68 41.25
C GLY A 644 -6.52 -24.28 41.05
N GLN A 645 -5.69 -23.27 40.74
CA GLN A 645 -6.16 -21.88 40.48
C GLN A 645 -6.74 -21.75 39.08
N GLU A 646 -7.80 -20.94 38.97
CA GLU A 646 -8.43 -20.64 37.71
C GLU A 646 -7.49 -19.82 36.81
N ILE A 647 -7.38 -20.23 35.55
CA ILE A 647 -6.66 -19.51 34.51
C ILE A 647 -7.67 -18.91 33.55
N SER A 648 -7.57 -17.62 33.34
CA SER A 648 -8.44 -16.89 32.42
C SER A 648 -7.65 -16.11 31.35
N ARG A 649 -8.19 -16.09 30.12
CA ARG A 649 -7.72 -15.22 29.04
C ARG A 649 -8.39 -13.86 29.16
N LYS A 650 -7.58 -12.80 29.14
CA LYS A 650 -8.04 -11.41 29.24
C LYS A 650 -7.42 -10.58 28.12
N SER A 651 -8.03 -9.45 27.81
CA SER A 651 -7.49 -8.48 26.87
C SER A 651 -6.95 -7.25 27.61
N GLY A 652 -5.71 -6.87 27.34
CA GLY A 652 -5.04 -5.75 28.00
C GLY A 652 -4.49 -4.70 27.02
N ARG A 653 -3.92 -3.62 27.57
CA ARG A 653 -3.32 -2.51 26.80
C ARG A 653 -2.25 -2.96 25.79
N PHE A 654 -1.59 -4.09 26.08
CA PHE A 654 -0.48 -4.62 25.25
C PHE A 654 -0.88 -5.83 24.42
N GLY A 655 -2.17 -6.17 24.37
CA GLY A 655 -2.72 -7.33 23.68
C GLY A 655 -3.34 -8.36 24.63
N PRO A 656 -3.75 -9.54 24.10
CA PRO A 656 -4.31 -10.60 24.90
C PRO A 656 -3.24 -11.19 25.85
N TYR A 657 -3.68 -11.56 27.06
CA TYR A 657 -2.82 -12.19 28.08
C TYR A 657 -3.61 -13.20 28.88
N VAL A 658 -2.90 -14.11 29.52
CA VAL A 658 -3.47 -15.03 30.51
C VAL A 658 -3.17 -14.55 31.92
N GLU A 659 -4.13 -14.76 32.80
CA GLU A 659 -4.02 -14.42 34.21
C GLU A 659 -4.45 -15.63 35.05
N MET A 660 -3.67 -15.94 36.07
CA MET A 660 -3.95 -16.97 37.08
C MET A 660 -4.01 -16.33 38.45
N GLY A 661 -5.10 -16.59 39.20
CA GLY A 661 -5.37 -15.96 40.49
C GLY A 661 -6.00 -14.57 40.38
N GLU A 662 -6.20 -13.90 41.53
CA GLU A 662 -6.86 -12.60 41.62
C GLU A 662 -5.98 -11.50 42.25
N GLY A 663 -6.25 -10.27 41.89
CA GLY A 663 -5.67 -9.07 42.51
C GLY A 663 -4.23 -8.74 42.09
N LYS A 664 -3.42 -8.23 43.04
CA LYS A 664 -2.06 -7.76 42.76
C LYS A 664 -1.04 -8.91 42.65
N GLU A 665 -1.35 -10.07 43.16
CA GLU A 665 -0.48 -11.26 43.18
C GLU A 665 -0.78 -12.22 42.01
N ALA A 666 -1.75 -11.88 41.15
CA ALA A 666 -2.08 -12.69 40.00
C ALA A 666 -0.89 -12.82 39.04
N ALA A 667 -0.55 -14.06 38.69
CA ALA A 667 0.45 -14.33 37.66
C ALA A 667 -0.10 -13.98 36.26
N ARG A 668 0.68 -13.31 35.46
CA ARG A 668 0.27 -12.82 34.10
C ARG A 668 1.33 -13.11 33.06
N ALA A 669 0.87 -13.60 31.90
CA ALA A 669 1.73 -13.77 30.74
C ALA A 669 1.03 -13.30 29.47
N SER A 670 1.75 -12.52 28.63
CA SER A 670 1.21 -12.08 27.33
C SER A 670 1.13 -13.25 26.37
N ILE A 671 0.08 -13.31 25.55
CA ILE A 671 -0.07 -14.31 24.50
C ILE A 671 0.74 -13.88 23.28
N PRO A 672 1.74 -14.65 22.85
CA PRO A 672 2.54 -14.35 21.67
C PRO A 672 1.72 -14.40 20.38
N LYS A 673 2.11 -13.56 19.40
CA LYS A 673 1.37 -13.44 18.13
C LYS A 673 1.60 -14.61 17.15
N ASP A 674 2.65 -15.39 17.37
CA ASP A 674 3.01 -16.56 16.56
C ASP A 674 2.25 -17.83 16.96
N ILE A 675 1.38 -17.76 17.97
CA ILE A 675 0.45 -18.82 18.34
C ILE A 675 -0.93 -18.46 17.74
N PRO A 676 -1.49 -19.29 16.82
CA PRO A 676 -2.84 -19.09 16.29
C PRO A 676 -3.89 -19.08 17.42
N ALA A 677 -4.91 -18.23 17.28
CA ALA A 677 -5.94 -18.09 18.33
C ALA A 677 -6.75 -19.38 18.53
N GLU A 678 -6.93 -20.17 17.46
CA GLU A 678 -7.58 -21.46 17.46
C GLU A 678 -6.81 -22.55 18.20
N ASP A 679 -5.48 -22.45 18.25
CA ASP A 679 -4.59 -23.41 18.92
C ASP A 679 -4.31 -23.06 20.40
N PHE A 680 -4.80 -21.88 20.84
CA PHE A 680 -4.50 -21.36 22.17
C PHE A 680 -5.53 -21.85 23.21
N GLY A 681 -5.15 -22.81 24.00
CA GLY A 681 -5.94 -23.40 25.10
C GLY A 681 -5.24 -23.38 26.47
N LEU A 682 -5.78 -24.15 27.40
CA LEU A 682 -5.26 -24.29 28.78
C LEU A 682 -3.79 -24.71 28.81
N ASP A 683 -3.39 -25.64 27.96
CA ASP A 683 -2.01 -26.15 27.89
C ASP A 683 -1.00 -25.05 27.56
N TRP A 684 -1.33 -24.18 26.61
CA TRP A 684 -0.51 -23.03 26.28
C TRP A 684 -0.47 -22.00 27.40
N ALA A 685 -1.60 -21.75 28.05
CA ALA A 685 -1.70 -20.81 29.15
C ALA A 685 -0.81 -21.26 30.34
N VAL A 686 -0.84 -22.54 30.72
CA VAL A 686 0.03 -23.13 31.76
C VAL A 686 1.51 -22.99 31.37
N LYS A 687 1.89 -23.31 30.11
CA LYS A 687 3.25 -23.14 29.61
C LYS A 687 3.73 -21.68 29.69
N LEU A 688 2.91 -20.74 29.31
CA LEU A 688 3.29 -19.31 29.35
C LEU A 688 3.43 -18.79 30.78
N LEU A 689 2.57 -19.24 31.71
CA LEU A 689 2.62 -18.84 33.10
C LEU A 689 3.79 -19.49 33.88
N SER A 690 4.39 -20.56 33.35
CA SER A 690 5.56 -21.21 33.93
C SER A 690 6.90 -20.53 33.55
N LEU A 691 6.88 -19.47 32.72
CA LEU A 691 8.10 -18.75 32.34
C LEU A 691 8.59 -17.82 33.46
N PRO A 692 9.91 -17.64 33.62
CA PRO A 692 11.00 -18.21 32.84
C PRO A 692 11.27 -19.70 33.11
N ARG A 693 11.45 -20.50 32.07
CA ARG A 693 11.79 -21.90 32.14
C ARG A 693 13.29 -22.07 32.35
N THR A 694 13.71 -22.81 33.40
CA THR A 694 15.12 -23.21 33.54
C THR A 694 15.39 -24.44 32.70
N ILE A 695 16.35 -24.34 31.76
CA ILE A 695 16.76 -25.46 30.89
C ILE A 695 17.67 -26.43 31.66
N GLY A 696 18.55 -25.87 32.51
CA GLY A 696 19.52 -26.60 33.34
C GLY A 696 20.71 -25.69 33.65
N ASN A 697 21.81 -26.28 34.18
CA ASN A 697 23.02 -25.54 34.49
C ASN A 697 24.02 -25.62 33.33
N HIS A 698 24.63 -24.49 32.98
CA HIS A 698 25.62 -24.41 31.91
C HIS A 698 26.84 -25.28 32.25
N PRO A 699 27.31 -26.12 31.32
CA PRO A 699 28.35 -27.12 31.61
C PRO A 699 29.68 -26.55 32.07
N GLU A 700 30.03 -25.33 31.68
CA GLU A 700 31.31 -24.69 32.04
C GLU A 700 31.20 -23.81 33.30
N SER A 701 30.08 -23.10 33.48
CA SER A 701 29.94 -22.12 34.59
C SER A 701 29.18 -22.69 35.80
N GLY A 702 28.42 -23.78 35.62
CA GLY A 702 27.54 -24.35 36.66
C GLY A 702 26.29 -23.52 36.97
N GLU A 703 26.13 -22.34 36.33
CA GLU A 703 25.01 -21.42 36.58
C GLU A 703 23.82 -21.72 35.65
N PRO A 704 22.58 -21.38 36.06
CA PRO A 704 21.39 -21.74 35.32
C PRO A 704 21.31 -21.01 33.96
N VAL A 705 20.84 -21.74 32.93
CA VAL A 705 20.41 -21.22 31.65
C VAL A 705 18.90 -21.19 31.64
N THR A 706 18.32 -20.05 31.34
CA THR A 706 16.85 -19.88 31.30
C THR A 706 16.36 -19.49 29.92
N ALA A 707 15.13 -19.89 29.60
CA ALA A 707 14.41 -19.47 28.38
C ALA A 707 13.15 -18.69 28.78
N SER A 708 12.86 -17.60 28.10
CA SER A 708 11.70 -16.78 28.39
C SER A 708 11.29 -15.94 27.18
N ILE A 709 10.17 -15.21 27.31
CA ILE A 709 9.65 -14.29 26.30
C ILE A 709 9.68 -12.87 26.87
N GLY A 710 10.41 -11.98 26.22
CA GLY A 710 10.54 -10.59 26.63
C GLY A 710 9.93 -9.62 25.63
N ARG A 711 10.10 -8.30 25.88
CA ARG A 711 9.61 -7.22 25.03
C ARG A 711 10.08 -7.33 23.57
N TYR A 712 11.23 -7.95 23.32
CA TYR A 712 11.84 -8.11 22.01
C TYR A 712 11.67 -9.52 21.42
N GLY A 713 10.82 -10.33 22.01
CA GLY A 713 10.52 -11.71 21.59
C GLY A 713 11.19 -12.78 22.46
N PRO A 714 11.17 -14.05 22.02
CA PRO A 714 11.75 -15.21 22.71
C PRO A 714 13.28 -15.11 22.85
N TYR A 715 13.82 -15.51 24.00
CA TYR A 715 15.24 -15.44 24.30
C TYR A 715 15.73 -16.49 25.28
N LEU A 716 17.04 -16.77 25.23
CA LEU A 716 17.80 -17.48 26.25
C LEU A 716 18.56 -16.48 27.09
N ALA A 717 18.70 -16.72 28.38
CA ALA A 717 19.49 -15.90 29.30
C ALA A 717 20.47 -16.75 30.12
N HIS A 718 21.71 -16.27 30.26
CA HIS A 718 22.73 -16.88 31.11
C HIS A 718 23.73 -15.78 31.53
N GLN A 719 23.94 -15.58 32.85
CA GLN A 719 24.87 -14.59 33.41
C GLN A 719 24.80 -13.20 32.77
N GLY A 720 23.59 -12.68 32.53
CA GLY A 720 23.41 -11.36 31.89
C GLY A 720 23.65 -11.31 30.39
N LYS A 721 24.00 -12.43 29.74
CA LYS A 721 24.06 -12.58 28.28
C LYS A 721 22.73 -13.12 27.76
N TYR A 722 22.33 -12.67 26.57
CA TYR A 722 21.07 -13.02 25.96
C TYR A 722 21.28 -13.51 24.53
N ALA A 723 20.65 -14.63 24.15
CA ALA A 723 20.58 -15.10 22.78
C ALA A 723 19.11 -15.16 22.31
N ARG A 724 18.83 -14.62 21.12
CA ARG A 724 17.46 -14.59 20.58
C ARG A 724 17.06 -15.96 20.05
N LEU A 725 15.81 -16.35 20.32
CA LEU A 725 15.16 -17.50 19.72
C LEU A 725 14.26 -17.06 18.55
N GLN A 726 13.93 -17.99 17.66
CA GLN A 726 13.18 -17.67 16.44
C GLN A 726 11.66 -17.68 16.65
N SER A 727 11.15 -18.58 17.49
CA SER A 727 9.73 -18.78 17.75
C SER A 727 9.43 -18.95 19.23
N THR A 728 8.15 -18.81 19.61
CA THR A 728 7.66 -19.15 20.96
C THR A 728 7.87 -20.63 21.28
N MET A 729 7.73 -21.54 20.31
CA MET A 729 8.01 -22.96 20.50
C MET A 729 9.44 -23.23 20.93
N ASP A 730 10.42 -22.51 20.38
CA ASP A 730 11.83 -22.68 20.75
C ASP A 730 12.08 -22.46 22.25
N VAL A 731 11.27 -21.64 22.93
CA VAL A 731 11.40 -21.41 24.38
C VAL A 731 11.17 -22.70 25.16
N PHE A 732 10.28 -23.56 24.69
CA PHE A 732 9.85 -24.78 25.34
C PHE A 732 10.63 -26.01 24.86
N GLU A 733 11.12 -26.00 23.62
CA GLU A 733 11.79 -27.14 22.99
C GLU A 733 13.33 -27.08 23.05
N THR A 734 13.92 -25.89 23.20
CA THR A 734 15.38 -25.76 23.25
C THR A 734 15.96 -26.54 24.43
N GLY A 735 16.82 -27.50 24.12
CA GLY A 735 17.59 -28.26 25.10
C GLY A 735 18.94 -27.61 25.39
N MET A 736 19.67 -28.10 26.44
CA MET A 736 20.91 -27.50 26.92
C MET A 736 21.98 -27.36 25.85
N ASN A 737 22.21 -28.37 25.03
CA ASN A 737 23.25 -28.35 24.01
C ASN A 737 23.00 -27.23 22.97
N ALA A 738 21.75 -27.09 22.52
CA ALA A 738 21.35 -26.04 21.58
C ALA A 738 21.42 -24.65 22.25
N ALA A 739 21.06 -24.54 23.52
CA ALA A 739 21.13 -23.30 24.28
C ALA A 739 22.56 -22.79 24.43
N VAL A 740 23.51 -23.68 24.79
CA VAL A 740 24.93 -23.35 24.93
C VAL A 740 25.52 -22.86 23.59
N VAL A 741 25.22 -23.55 22.48
CA VAL A 741 25.67 -23.14 21.14
C VAL A 741 25.13 -21.75 20.79
N LYS A 742 23.83 -21.51 20.95
CA LYS A 742 23.21 -20.20 20.66
C LYS A 742 23.76 -19.07 21.54
N LEU A 743 24.02 -19.33 22.81
CA LEU A 743 24.64 -18.38 23.73
C LEU A 743 26.11 -18.07 23.34
N ALA A 744 26.87 -19.09 22.92
CA ALA A 744 28.24 -18.92 22.41
C ALA A 744 28.28 -18.17 21.09
N GLU A 745 27.37 -18.47 20.15
CA GLU A 745 27.22 -17.73 18.89
C GLU A 745 26.86 -16.25 19.14
N ALA A 746 25.95 -15.99 20.06
CA ALA A 746 25.59 -14.62 20.46
C ALA A 746 26.74 -13.87 21.14
N ALA A 747 27.62 -14.58 21.83
CA ALA A 747 28.82 -14.02 22.45
C ALA A 747 29.95 -13.76 21.41
N ASN A 748 30.10 -14.62 20.40
CA ASN A 748 31.13 -14.58 19.37
C ASN A 748 30.68 -13.89 18.08
N GLY A 749 29.37 -13.90 17.79
CA GLY A 749 28.77 -13.15 16.69
C GLY A 749 28.74 -11.69 17.03
N GLY A 750 29.68 -10.92 16.45
CA GLY A 750 29.74 -9.49 16.58
C GLY A 750 28.39 -8.87 16.23
N GLY A 751 27.54 -8.72 17.22
CA GLY A 751 26.48 -7.75 17.19
C GLY A 751 27.16 -6.44 16.80
N ARG A 752 26.62 -5.74 15.80
CA ARG A 752 26.96 -4.34 15.59
C ARG A 752 26.93 -3.71 16.97
N ALA A 753 28.11 -3.51 17.54
CA ALA A 753 28.30 -2.77 18.76
C ALA A 753 27.60 -1.42 18.51
N ARG A 754 26.43 -1.24 19.08
CA ARG A 754 26.04 0.08 19.47
C ARG A 754 27.12 0.49 20.46
N ASN A 755 28.02 1.34 19.99
CA ASN A 755 28.97 2.05 20.82
C ASN A 755 28.23 2.65 22.01
N GLY A 756 28.13 1.88 23.08
CA GLY A 756 27.97 2.37 24.42
C GLY A 756 29.36 2.82 24.89
N GLY A 757 29.96 3.75 24.17
CA GLY A 757 31.01 4.56 24.74
C GLY A 757 30.40 5.20 25.97
N SER A 758 31.05 5.10 27.11
CA SER A 758 30.77 5.87 28.31
C SER A 758 30.66 7.33 27.86
N ARG A 759 29.40 7.83 27.73
CA ARG A 759 29.20 9.24 27.40
C ARG A 759 29.76 10.02 28.57
N GLU A 760 30.77 10.84 28.30
CA GLU A 760 31.21 11.82 29.29
C GLU A 760 30.00 12.68 29.68
N PRO A 761 29.80 12.90 30.97
CA PRO A 761 28.67 13.72 31.41
C PRO A 761 28.86 15.14 30.87
N LEU A 762 27.78 15.74 30.35
CA LEU A 762 27.75 17.13 29.89
C LEU A 762 28.23 18.08 31.01
N LYS A 763 27.90 17.74 32.24
CA LYS A 763 28.33 18.50 33.44
C LYS A 763 28.14 17.64 34.69
N VAL A 764 29.12 17.71 35.62
CA VAL A 764 28.95 17.23 37.00
C VAL A 764 28.30 18.34 37.80
N LEU A 765 27.10 18.08 38.37
CA LEU A 765 26.31 19.07 39.08
C LEU A 765 26.66 19.17 40.57
N GLY A 766 27.41 18.20 41.11
CA GLY A 766 27.79 18.10 42.51
C GLY A 766 27.56 16.72 43.08
N LYS A 767 27.64 16.57 44.40
CA LYS A 767 27.47 15.31 45.11
C LYS A 767 26.03 15.20 45.67
N HIS A 768 25.49 13.99 45.68
CA HIS A 768 24.19 13.73 46.25
C HIS A 768 24.27 13.77 47.78
N PRO A 769 23.41 14.57 48.46
CA PRO A 769 23.56 14.88 49.90
C PRO A 769 23.41 13.70 50.83
N ARG A 770 22.88 12.53 50.37
CA ARG A 770 22.70 11.33 51.20
C ARG A 770 23.58 10.16 50.80
N THR A 771 24.16 10.12 49.60
CA THR A 771 24.90 8.97 49.11
C THR A 771 26.31 9.29 48.69
N ASP A 772 26.72 10.56 48.72
CA ASP A 772 28.03 11.10 48.28
C ASP A 772 28.41 10.73 46.82
N ALA A 773 27.46 10.21 46.03
CA ALA A 773 27.63 9.89 44.61
C ALA A 773 27.53 11.16 43.75
N ASP A 774 28.30 11.22 42.67
CA ASP A 774 28.26 12.35 41.72
C ASP A 774 26.91 12.42 41.00
N ILE A 775 26.25 13.57 41.05
CA ILE A 775 25.08 13.90 40.23
C ILE A 775 25.58 14.42 38.90
N LYS A 776 25.31 13.69 37.82
CA LYS A 776 25.80 13.97 36.47
C LYS A 776 24.65 14.32 35.53
N LEU A 777 24.79 15.42 34.80
CA LEU A 777 23.89 15.76 33.68
C LEU A 777 24.34 14.95 32.46
N MET A 778 23.45 14.11 31.96
CA MET A 778 23.71 13.27 30.81
C MET A 778 22.84 13.73 29.63
N ASP A 779 23.33 13.62 28.40
CA ASP A 779 22.53 13.84 27.20
C ASP A 779 21.55 12.66 27.02
N GLY A 780 20.24 12.90 27.24
CA GLY A 780 19.17 11.94 27.14
C GLY A 780 18.32 12.17 25.89
N ARG A 781 17.80 11.11 25.29
CA ARG A 781 16.76 11.21 24.25
C ARG A 781 15.39 11.39 24.90
N TYR A 782 14.95 12.61 25.04
CA TYR A 782 13.52 12.98 25.18
C TYR A 782 13.33 14.37 24.58
#